data_08cb56187da6b2ddd613b7c2163b9a1b
#
_entry.id   08cb56187da6b2ddd613b7c2163b9a1b
#
_cell.length_a   1.000
_cell.length_b   1.000
_cell.length_c   1.000
_cell.angle_alpha   90.00
_cell.angle_beta   90.00
_cell.angle_gamma   90.00
#
_symmetry.space_group_name_H-M   'P 1'
#
loop_
_entity.id
_entity.type
_entity.pdbx_description
1 polymer ?
#
loop_
_entity_poly.entity_id
_entity_poly.type
_entity_poly.pdbx_seq_one_letter_code
_entity_poly.pdbx_strand_id
1 'polypeptide(L)'
;MMGAVISNMFDVDPTHIAFMMNVFACLAGGVAIMLLLWVITYFGKRIVGKNWGELSTPTFAAVIGSGIVGSAAILFSDTFWFNATESEVYSLANTFTVLVFYCAIRWADGFGRPRNNKWLILIALLVGLAPGVHFMGMLGVPAVVMIYYFKTTEKKITAKRFILANLVAAAILVLIFGVIFPFLINSFGAADIFLVNTLGAPFHTGTILWAVLLTGICAFLLWWSRRKGWLAVNTTVLALMFIVIGFSCYLMIPIRSNANTPINENNPSTAAGLDYYFSREQYGSSPLLYGPSYNARPDMSDPYIIGDPIYEPNNETGRYEVVDHGLSIRFLPQYMNLFPRVSNDRPDYAKNYQTLTGLKEGEIPSFSDNLYFFLTYQLGYMNMRYFLWNFAGRQNDYQGNGEPYKGNWISGIAPLDAMRLGPQDAQADYMKDNKALNKYYFLPLILGLIGLYFHFKRKDQDAYATFLFFLITGVGITLYTNNPPYEPRERDYALVTSFWTFGVWIGLGVLALYTWLKKYVAQRQKLALSIGISLVCLLAVPVLMACQNWDDHDRSSRTTARAVGRDYLSSVGKNGIIVSYGDNDTFPLWYMQEVEGYRTDVRVVNTSLLMCDWYIDQMRRQFYDSPALPLSLPQKMYKGKTNETVYLNDDPSNPFRDKELDIKTFMDLIRSGHPLFRQEDMFGQYDALLPTNKISIPVNKENAVKYGLVRPEEAPYLEDSLHITIGNPARGNSIDKKTLAFLDFLSNYQWDRPIHFGLGSAANPATNMFGLQDYMILEGLTYKLVPVKIGNLDACDGDRSYQIITQQWEFGGMDNPKTYLSEADRRTATHVRSAINFASRALMLDGDTARARELLNLSVEKMPANRFEPNYYVIETIKLLYAAADPQTADSLARYEFDQLEKDLMYFYSFPNRLRMNVYSDARMDLMLYNLLLSYVETNNPDLFAEKKEYYEKLTGAFVSLYPFVIRKE
;
A
#
# COMPACT_ATOMS: atom_id res chain seq x y z
N MET A 1 -2.93 1.18 18.67
CA MET A 1 -3.32 1.24 20.09
C MET A 1 -2.40 0.45 21.01
N MET A 2 -2.17 -0.88 20.80
CA MET A 2 -1.27 -1.64 21.70
C MET A 2 0.14 -1.07 21.75
N GLY A 3 0.73 -0.74 20.60
CA GLY A 3 2.05 -0.10 20.54
C GLY A 3 2.10 1.26 21.26
N ALA A 4 1.07 2.10 21.05
CA ALA A 4 0.97 3.38 21.74
C ALA A 4 0.84 3.21 23.28
N VAL A 5 0.07 2.22 23.73
CA VAL A 5 -0.02 1.89 25.19
C VAL A 5 1.35 1.47 25.72
N ILE A 6 2.09 0.63 25.00
CA ILE A 6 3.43 0.20 25.39
C ILE A 6 4.39 1.40 25.45
N SER A 7 4.38 2.26 24.44
CA SER A 7 5.24 3.46 24.41
C SER A 7 4.95 4.39 25.60
N ASN A 8 3.66 4.61 25.91
CA ASN A 8 3.27 5.41 27.06
C ASN A 8 3.64 4.77 28.43
N MET A 9 3.57 3.42 28.51
CA MET A 9 3.96 2.70 29.75
C MET A 9 5.46 2.83 30.07
N PHE A 10 6.29 3.00 29.04
CA PHE A 10 7.75 3.13 29.19
C PHE A 10 8.25 4.58 29.06
N ASP A 11 7.33 5.56 28.98
CA ASP A 11 7.64 6.99 28.82
C ASP A 11 8.67 7.24 27.70
N VAL A 12 8.40 6.65 26.53
CA VAL A 12 9.30 6.68 25.37
C VAL A 12 9.30 8.07 24.76
N ASP A 13 10.49 8.61 24.50
CA ASP A 13 10.65 9.86 23.76
C ASP A 13 9.91 9.80 22.40
N PRO A 14 9.17 10.85 21.99
CA PRO A 14 8.39 10.88 20.75
C PRO A 14 9.18 10.43 19.52
N THR A 15 10.46 10.77 19.42
CA THR A 15 11.31 10.37 18.27
C THR A 15 11.60 8.86 18.21
N HIS A 16 11.37 8.13 19.30
CA HIS A 16 11.55 6.68 19.38
C HIS A 16 10.25 5.88 19.31
N ILE A 17 9.09 6.53 19.23
CA ILE A 17 7.79 5.83 19.18
C ILE A 17 7.69 4.93 17.94
N ALA A 18 8.15 5.39 16.77
CA ALA A 18 8.18 4.58 15.56
C ALA A 18 9.01 3.31 15.73
N PHE A 19 10.18 3.41 16.37
CA PHE A 19 11.02 2.26 16.73
C PHE A 19 10.27 1.27 17.65
N MET A 20 9.57 1.76 18.67
CA MET A 20 8.80 0.91 19.59
C MET A 20 7.63 0.21 18.88
N MET A 21 7.03 0.86 17.89
CA MET A 21 6.00 0.24 17.04
C MET A 21 6.58 -0.90 16.21
N ASN A 22 7.78 -0.71 15.64
CA ASN A 22 8.49 -1.77 14.93
C ASN A 22 8.91 -2.92 15.85
N VAL A 23 9.34 -2.63 17.07
CA VAL A 23 9.61 -3.66 18.11
C VAL A 23 8.37 -4.49 18.41
N PHE A 24 7.18 -3.88 18.46
CA PHE A 24 5.93 -4.61 18.64
C PHE A 24 5.66 -5.58 17.47
N ALA A 25 5.90 -5.14 16.22
CA ALA A 25 5.81 -6.01 15.04
C ALA A 25 6.82 -7.17 15.10
N CYS A 26 8.06 -6.89 15.51
CA CYS A 26 9.11 -7.90 15.74
C CYS A 26 8.69 -8.95 16.78
N LEU A 27 8.11 -8.53 17.90
CA LEU A 27 7.63 -9.44 18.94
C LEU A 27 6.52 -10.35 18.42
N ALA A 28 5.57 -9.80 17.64
CA ALA A 28 4.54 -10.60 16.98
C ALA A 28 5.14 -11.63 16.03
N GLY A 29 6.07 -11.21 15.16
CA GLY A 29 6.82 -12.10 14.27
C GLY A 29 7.58 -13.19 15.04
N GLY A 30 8.25 -12.84 16.13
CA GLY A 30 8.95 -13.79 17.02
C GLY A 30 8.03 -14.85 17.61
N VAL A 31 6.81 -14.46 18.02
CA VAL A 31 5.78 -15.43 18.46
C VAL A 31 5.38 -16.36 17.32
N ALA A 32 5.19 -15.86 16.09
CA ALA A 32 4.88 -16.69 14.94
C ALA A 32 6.00 -17.74 14.64
N ILE A 33 7.26 -17.34 14.76
CA ILE A 33 8.41 -18.26 14.61
C ILE A 33 8.48 -19.30 15.73
N MET A 34 8.22 -18.92 16.97
CA MET A 34 8.12 -19.86 18.09
C MET A 34 7.01 -20.90 17.85
N LEU A 35 5.85 -20.46 17.35
CA LEU A 35 4.75 -21.34 16.98
C LEU A 35 5.15 -22.30 15.83
N LEU A 36 5.93 -21.82 14.86
CA LEU A 36 6.44 -22.65 13.77
C LEU A 36 7.33 -23.78 14.28
N LEU A 37 8.27 -23.46 15.17
CA LEU A 37 9.13 -24.46 15.82
C LEU A 37 8.27 -25.52 16.54
N TRP A 38 7.24 -25.11 17.26
CA TRP A 38 6.35 -26.05 17.95
C TRP A 38 5.53 -26.90 16.98
N VAL A 39 5.04 -26.35 15.88
CA VAL A 39 4.29 -27.09 14.85
C VAL A 39 5.18 -28.12 14.15
N ILE A 40 6.41 -27.74 13.76
CA ILE A 40 7.36 -28.65 13.13
C ILE A 40 7.71 -29.80 14.06
N THR A 41 8.07 -29.53 15.32
CA THR A 41 8.43 -30.55 16.31
C THR A 41 7.24 -31.43 16.67
N TYR A 42 6.02 -30.87 16.70
CA TYR A 42 4.79 -31.66 16.87
C TYR A 42 4.58 -32.66 15.73
N PHE A 43 4.65 -32.21 14.47
CA PHE A 43 4.53 -33.13 13.34
C PHE A 43 5.69 -34.09 13.24
N GLY A 44 6.91 -33.67 13.56
CA GLY A 44 8.08 -34.52 13.65
C GLY A 44 7.87 -35.68 14.63
N LYS A 45 7.40 -35.40 15.86
CA LYS A 45 7.03 -36.38 16.87
C LYS A 45 5.96 -37.36 16.35
N ARG A 46 4.90 -36.82 15.74
CA ARG A 46 3.80 -37.64 15.20
C ARG A 46 4.22 -38.58 14.05
N ILE A 47 5.11 -38.09 13.19
CA ILE A 47 5.67 -38.89 12.08
C ILE A 47 6.51 -40.06 12.63
N VAL A 48 7.28 -39.85 13.69
CA VAL A 48 8.07 -40.86 14.35
C VAL A 48 7.19 -41.87 15.13
N GLY A 49 5.98 -41.46 15.53
CA GLY A 49 4.98 -42.31 16.17
C GLY A 49 5.27 -42.66 17.63
N LYS A 50 6.01 -41.81 18.36
CA LYS A 50 6.39 -42.01 19.78
C LYS A 50 6.09 -40.75 20.60
N ASN A 51 5.92 -40.93 21.92
CA ASN A 51 5.85 -39.82 22.88
C ASN A 51 7.25 -39.26 23.16
N TRP A 52 7.33 -38.04 23.68
CA TRP A 52 8.63 -37.40 23.95
C TRP A 52 9.58 -38.22 24.80
N GLY A 53 9.09 -38.87 25.89
CA GLY A 53 9.90 -39.70 26.79
C GLY A 53 10.34 -41.04 26.21
N GLU A 54 9.78 -41.43 25.07
CA GLU A 54 10.09 -42.70 24.38
C GLU A 54 11.06 -42.50 23.21
N LEU A 55 11.38 -41.25 22.88
CA LEU A 55 12.30 -40.95 21.78
C LEU A 55 13.73 -41.31 22.17
N SER A 56 14.43 -42.04 21.30
CA SER A 56 15.87 -42.15 21.45
C SER A 56 16.56 -40.80 21.24
N THR A 57 17.66 -40.54 21.95
CA THR A 57 18.43 -39.30 21.87
C THR A 57 18.73 -38.86 20.42
N PRO A 58 19.15 -39.77 19.49
CA PRO A 58 19.36 -39.37 18.09
C PRO A 58 18.07 -38.87 17.39
N THR A 59 16.95 -39.53 17.70
CA THR A 59 15.67 -39.16 17.07
C THR A 59 15.12 -37.85 17.67
N PHE A 60 15.29 -37.67 18.99
CA PHE A 60 14.94 -36.40 19.65
C PHE A 60 15.75 -35.26 19.05
N ALA A 61 17.08 -35.40 18.93
CA ALA A 61 17.94 -34.38 18.30
C ALA A 61 17.51 -34.08 16.83
N ALA A 62 17.13 -35.11 16.05
CA ALA A 62 16.64 -34.90 14.69
C ALA A 62 15.30 -34.08 14.64
N VAL A 63 14.38 -34.35 15.58
CA VAL A 63 13.11 -33.63 15.65
C VAL A 63 13.32 -32.17 16.09
N ILE A 64 14.20 -31.95 17.08
CA ILE A 64 14.54 -30.57 17.51
C ILE A 64 15.30 -29.82 16.41
N GLY A 65 16.30 -30.46 15.79
CA GLY A 65 17.06 -29.91 14.67
C GLY A 65 16.15 -29.53 13.49
N SER A 66 15.15 -30.34 13.17
CA SER A 66 14.16 -30.02 12.13
C SER A 66 13.34 -28.78 12.50
N GLY A 67 12.94 -28.65 13.77
CA GLY A 67 12.24 -27.47 14.26
C GLY A 67 13.09 -26.19 14.11
N ILE A 68 14.35 -26.26 14.53
CA ILE A 68 15.28 -25.11 14.46
C ILE A 68 15.52 -24.70 13.02
N VAL A 69 15.85 -25.63 12.12
CA VAL A 69 16.15 -25.30 10.71
C VAL A 69 14.94 -24.73 10.00
N GLY A 70 13.76 -25.34 10.14
CA GLY A 70 12.55 -24.86 9.45
C GLY A 70 12.08 -23.49 9.97
N SER A 71 12.13 -23.26 11.29
CA SER A 71 11.74 -21.98 11.87
C SER A 71 12.75 -20.86 11.55
N ALA A 72 14.05 -21.16 11.60
CA ALA A 72 15.09 -20.21 11.24
C ALA A 72 15.08 -19.87 9.73
N ALA A 73 14.73 -20.82 8.85
CA ALA A 73 14.60 -20.53 7.42
C ALA A 73 13.50 -19.47 7.14
N ILE A 74 12.39 -19.53 7.86
CA ILE A 74 11.33 -18.51 7.72
C ILE A 74 11.73 -17.21 8.41
N LEU A 75 12.36 -17.26 9.56
CA LEU A 75 12.85 -16.06 10.26
C LEU A 75 13.71 -15.20 9.33
N PHE A 76 14.56 -15.82 8.52
CA PHE A 76 15.48 -15.15 7.60
C PHE A 76 14.99 -15.14 6.14
N SER A 77 13.71 -15.45 5.87
CA SER A 77 13.15 -15.27 4.52
C SER A 77 12.79 -13.81 4.28
N ASP A 78 12.96 -13.33 3.06
CA ASP A 78 12.81 -11.94 2.64
C ASP A 78 11.46 -11.34 3.11
N THR A 79 10.34 -11.85 2.64
CA THR A 79 9.01 -11.31 2.98
C THR A 79 8.68 -11.39 4.46
N PHE A 80 9.06 -12.48 5.17
CA PHE A 80 8.75 -12.59 6.59
C PHE A 80 9.54 -11.61 7.44
N TRP A 81 10.84 -11.48 7.18
CA TRP A 81 11.72 -10.56 7.91
C TRP A 81 11.30 -9.11 7.67
N PHE A 82 10.99 -8.77 6.42
CA PHE A 82 10.50 -7.45 6.06
C PHE A 82 9.25 -7.08 6.86
N ASN A 83 8.23 -7.96 6.87
CA ASN A 83 6.99 -7.76 7.65
C ASN A 83 7.24 -7.66 9.17
N ALA A 84 8.20 -8.40 9.70
CA ALA A 84 8.49 -8.40 11.13
C ALA A 84 9.17 -7.10 11.59
N THR A 85 9.85 -6.37 10.70
CA THR A 85 10.56 -5.12 11.01
C THR A 85 9.76 -3.86 10.68
N GLU A 86 8.54 -4.00 10.16
CA GLU A 86 7.63 -2.89 9.85
C GLU A 86 6.41 -2.89 10.78
N SER A 87 6.00 -1.71 11.20
CA SER A 87 4.78 -1.50 12.00
C SER A 87 3.50 -1.60 11.15
N GLU A 88 3.45 -2.62 10.31
CA GLU A 88 2.28 -2.97 9.49
C GLU A 88 1.41 -4.02 10.18
N VAL A 89 0.16 -4.15 9.75
CA VAL A 89 -0.80 -5.11 10.31
C VAL A 89 -0.43 -6.58 10.05
N TYR A 90 0.36 -6.85 9.01
CA TYR A 90 0.58 -8.23 8.51
C TYR A 90 1.38 -9.11 9.46
N SER A 91 2.34 -8.59 10.21
CA SER A 91 3.08 -9.35 11.21
C SER A 91 2.15 -9.91 12.30
N LEU A 92 1.27 -9.07 12.84
CA LEU A 92 0.31 -9.47 13.87
C LEU A 92 -0.81 -10.34 13.28
N ALA A 93 -1.32 -10.03 12.07
CA ALA A 93 -2.32 -10.83 11.38
C ALA A 93 -1.83 -12.25 11.10
N ASN A 94 -0.59 -12.39 10.63
CA ASN A 94 0.06 -13.70 10.46
C ASN A 94 0.10 -14.45 11.79
N THR A 95 0.50 -13.77 12.88
CA THR A 95 0.56 -14.39 14.22
C THR A 95 -0.82 -14.89 14.66
N PHE A 96 -1.90 -14.15 14.45
CA PHE A 96 -3.27 -14.63 14.72
C PHE A 96 -3.62 -15.85 13.87
N THR A 97 -3.33 -15.82 12.58
CA THR A 97 -3.66 -16.89 11.63
C THR A 97 -2.95 -18.20 12.01
N VAL A 98 -1.65 -18.14 12.31
CA VAL A 98 -0.86 -19.32 12.69
C VAL A 98 -1.20 -19.79 14.11
N LEU A 99 -1.61 -18.91 15.01
CA LEU A 99 -2.08 -19.27 16.35
C LEU A 99 -3.41 -20.04 16.29
N VAL A 100 -4.33 -19.65 15.39
CA VAL A 100 -5.56 -20.42 15.11
C VAL A 100 -5.23 -21.82 14.66
N PHE A 101 -4.28 -21.99 13.73
CA PHE A 101 -3.83 -23.29 13.26
C PHE A 101 -3.15 -24.09 14.38
N TYR A 102 -2.30 -23.48 15.19
CA TYR A 102 -1.67 -24.10 16.34
C TYR A 102 -2.69 -24.58 17.38
N CYS A 103 -3.70 -23.76 17.71
CA CYS A 103 -4.77 -24.15 18.64
C CYS A 103 -5.56 -25.37 18.14
N ALA A 104 -5.79 -25.49 16.82
CA ALA A 104 -6.42 -26.64 16.22
C ALA A 104 -5.56 -27.92 16.38
N ILE A 105 -4.25 -27.79 16.19
CA ILE A 105 -3.29 -28.87 16.44
C ILE A 105 -3.32 -29.30 17.91
N ARG A 106 -3.35 -28.36 18.86
CA ARG A 106 -3.43 -28.63 20.30
C ARG A 106 -4.76 -29.29 20.68
N TRP A 107 -5.86 -28.86 20.06
CA TRP A 107 -7.15 -29.54 20.21
C TRP A 107 -7.07 -30.99 19.71
N ALA A 108 -6.51 -31.22 18.54
CA ALA A 108 -6.36 -32.55 17.96
C ALA A 108 -5.46 -33.46 18.80
N ASP A 109 -4.40 -32.96 19.41
CA ASP A 109 -3.49 -33.72 20.30
C ASP A 109 -4.18 -34.09 21.63
N GLY A 110 -5.05 -33.26 22.12
CA GLY A 110 -5.83 -33.46 23.34
C GLY A 110 -7.20 -34.13 23.13
N PHE A 111 -7.54 -34.55 21.92
CA PHE A 111 -8.87 -35.11 21.61
C PHE A 111 -9.28 -36.22 22.57
N GLY A 112 -10.50 -36.17 23.09
CA GLY A 112 -11.04 -37.07 24.08
C GLY A 112 -10.69 -36.76 25.54
N ARG A 113 -9.79 -35.79 25.82
CA ARG A 113 -9.46 -35.39 27.19
C ARG A 113 -10.53 -34.42 27.74
N PRO A 114 -10.78 -34.42 29.06
CA PRO A 114 -11.68 -33.48 29.69
C PRO A 114 -11.25 -32.02 29.41
N ARG A 115 -12.23 -31.13 29.21
CA ARG A 115 -12.01 -29.67 28.95
C ARG A 115 -11.19 -29.34 27.69
N ASN A 116 -11.00 -30.28 26.76
CA ASN A 116 -10.18 -30.02 25.56
C ASN A 116 -10.82 -28.99 24.61
N ASN A 117 -12.16 -28.84 24.63
CA ASN A 117 -12.88 -27.86 23.80
C ASN A 117 -12.50 -26.39 24.12
N LYS A 118 -11.74 -26.12 25.20
CA LYS A 118 -11.16 -24.80 25.45
C LYS A 118 -10.37 -24.28 24.26
N TRP A 119 -9.72 -25.15 23.50
CA TRP A 119 -8.95 -24.75 22.32
C TRP A 119 -9.87 -24.27 21.18
N LEU A 120 -11.04 -24.88 21.00
CA LEU A 120 -12.06 -24.43 20.03
C LEU A 120 -12.63 -23.07 20.43
N ILE A 121 -12.85 -22.85 21.73
CA ILE A 121 -13.33 -21.55 22.25
C ILE A 121 -12.23 -20.49 22.06
N LEU A 122 -10.96 -20.84 22.29
CA LEU A 122 -9.87 -19.92 22.04
C LEU A 122 -9.74 -19.59 20.53
N ILE A 123 -9.91 -20.56 19.63
CA ILE A 123 -9.99 -20.32 18.18
C ILE A 123 -11.12 -19.33 17.86
N ALA A 124 -12.30 -19.53 18.45
CA ALA A 124 -13.44 -18.63 18.27
C ALA A 124 -13.11 -17.18 18.71
N LEU A 125 -12.45 -17.03 19.87
CA LEU A 125 -11.99 -15.73 20.35
C LEU A 125 -11.00 -15.08 19.38
N LEU A 126 -10.00 -15.85 18.91
CA LEU A 126 -8.99 -15.36 17.98
C LEU A 126 -9.60 -14.96 16.64
N VAL A 127 -10.55 -15.73 16.12
CA VAL A 127 -11.30 -15.39 14.90
C VAL A 127 -12.09 -14.10 15.10
N GLY A 128 -12.69 -13.88 16.30
CA GLY A 128 -13.37 -12.65 16.63
C GLY A 128 -12.43 -11.44 16.76
N LEU A 129 -11.23 -11.63 17.32
CA LEU A 129 -10.21 -10.57 17.44
C LEU A 129 -9.54 -10.22 16.09
N ALA A 130 -9.49 -11.15 15.16
CA ALA A 130 -8.76 -10.99 13.89
C ALA A 130 -9.20 -9.75 13.09
N PRO A 131 -10.50 -9.41 12.94
CA PRO A 131 -10.92 -8.20 12.25
C PRO A 131 -10.32 -6.91 12.83
N GLY A 132 -10.06 -6.86 14.12
CA GLY A 132 -9.41 -5.71 14.78
C GLY A 132 -7.94 -5.50 14.37
N VAL A 133 -7.37 -6.45 13.63
CA VAL A 133 -6.04 -6.35 13.02
C VAL A 133 -6.15 -6.44 11.50
N HIS A 134 -6.58 -7.60 11.00
CA HIS A 134 -6.83 -7.85 9.59
C HIS A 134 -7.64 -9.14 9.39
N PHE A 135 -8.54 -9.16 8.40
CA PHE A 135 -9.41 -10.32 8.12
C PHE A 135 -8.65 -11.61 7.76
N MET A 136 -7.39 -11.52 7.35
CA MET A 136 -6.54 -12.70 7.09
C MET A 136 -6.47 -13.66 8.28
N GLY A 137 -6.62 -13.18 9.52
CA GLY A 137 -6.62 -14.04 10.71
C GLY A 137 -7.66 -15.17 10.69
N MET A 138 -8.70 -15.06 9.87
CA MET A 138 -9.75 -16.08 9.71
C MET A 138 -9.41 -17.17 8.69
N LEU A 139 -8.41 -16.97 7.84
CA LEU A 139 -8.07 -17.91 6.77
C LEU A 139 -7.58 -19.27 7.27
N GLY A 140 -7.27 -19.37 8.56
CA GLY A 140 -7.00 -20.64 9.22
C GLY A 140 -8.21 -21.55 9.39
N VAL A 141 -9.44 -21.02 9.37
CA VAL A 141 -10.67 -21.75 9.69
C VAL A 141 -10.89 -23.02 8.85
N PRO A 142 -10.70 -23.02 7.53
CA PRO A 142 -10.89 -24.25 6.75
C PRO A 142 -9.94 -25.39 7.15
N ALA A 143 -8.69 -25.08 7.48
CA ALA A 143 -7.75 -26.09 7.99
C ALA A 143 -8.19 -26.63 9.36
N VAL A 144 -8.70 -25.77 10.26
CA VAL A 144 -9.29 -26.15 11.55
C VAL A 144 -10.43 -27.13 11.34
N VAL A 145 -11.36 -26.85 10.42
CA VAL A 145 -12.51 -27.71 10.10
C VAL A 145 -12.04 -29.06 9.57
N MET A 146 -11.03 -29.10 8.72
CA MET A 146 -10.50 -30.36 8.22
C MET A 146 -9.77 -31.18 9.30
N ILE A 147 -9.02 -30.52 10.20
CA ILE A 147 -8.43 -31.19 11.39
C ILE A 147 -9.54 -31.78 12.27
N TYR A 148 -10.60 -31.00 12.49
CA TYR A 148 -11.79 -31.47 13.25
C TYR A 148 -12.44 -32.67 12.57
N TYR A 149 -12.68 -32.61 11.27
CA TYR A 149 -13.26 -33.70 10.48
C TYR A 149 -12.43 -34.97 10.56
N PHE A 150 -11.12 -34.90 10.36
CA PHE A 150 -10.24 -36.08 10.42
C PHE A 150 -10.18 -36.72 11.82
N LYS A 151 -10.33 -35.94 12.88
CA LYS A 151 -10.29 -36.42 14.26
C LYS A 151 -11.60 -37.01 14.74
N THR A 152 -12.75 -36.50 14.27
CA THR A 152 -14.07 -36.90 14.74
C THR A 152 -14.72 -37.97 13.88
N THR A 153 -14.19 -38.22 12.65
CA THR A 153 -14.75 -39.18 11.72
C THR A 153 -14.21 -40.60 12.03
N GLU A 154 -15.07 -41.44 12.58
CA GLU A 154 -14.77 -42.87 12.80
C GLU A 154 -14.94 -43.75 11.53
N LYS A 155 -15.73 -43.23 10.56
CA LYS A 155 -16.04 -43.96 9.33
C LYS A 155 -14.92 -43.80 8.29
N LYS A 156 -14.77 -44.79 7.40
CA LYS A 156 -13.84 -44.72 6.26
C LYS A 156 -14.10 -43.46 5.44
N ILE A 157 -13.05 -42.68 5.19
CA ILE A 157 -13.09 -41.45 4.38
C ILE A 157 -13.26 -41.86 2.92
N THR A 158 -14.41 -41.49 2.32
CA THR A 158 -14.67 -41.66 0.88
C THR A 158 -14.47 -40.33 0.17
N ALA A 159 -14.21 -40.37 -1.15
CA ALA A 159 -14.06 -39.14 -1.94
C ALA A 159 -15.25 -38.19 -1.78
N LYS A 160 -16.49 -38.70 -1.78
CA LYS A 160 -17.70 -37.87 -1.58
C LYS A 160 -17.71 -37.17 -0.21
N ARG A 161 -17.36 -37.89 0.89
CA ARG A 161 -17.30 -37.27 2.23
C ARG A 161 -16.18 -36.29 2.37
N PHE A 162 -15.04 -36.56 1.73
CA PHE A 162 -13.90 -35.65 1.71
C PHE A 162 -14.23 -34.33 0.98
N ILE A 163 -14.85 -34.40 -0.21
CA ILE A 163 -15.29 -33.22 -0.95
C ILE A 163 -16.33 -32.45 -0.13
N LEU A 164 -17.31 -33.14 0.45
CA LEU A 164 -18.32 -32.48 1.30
C LEU A 164 -17.69 -31.77 2.50
N ALA A 165 -16.70 -32.37 3.15
CA ALA A 165 -16.00 -31.74 4.28
C ALA A 165 -15.27 -30.46 3.88
N ASN A 166 -14.64 -30.44 2.69
CA ASN A 166 -14.01 -29.23 2.14
C ASN A 166 -15.06 -28.15 1.78
N LEU A 167 -16.18 -28.54 1.20
CA LEU A 167 -17.27 -27.58 0.92
C LEU A 167 -17.84 -26.99 2.22
N VAL A 168 -18.02 -27.81 3.28
CA VAL A 168 -18.44 -27.33 4.61
C VAL A 168 -17.37 -26.40 5.21
N ALA A 169 -16.08 -26.69 5.06
CA ALA A 169 -15.01 -25.85 5.54
C ALA A 169 -15.03 -24.47 4.85
N ALA A 170 -15.21 -24.44 3.54
CA ALA A 170 -15.39 -23.22 2.78
C ALA A 170 -16.66 -22.46 3.19
N ALA A 171 -17.79 -23.17 3.34
CA ALA A 171 -19.05 -22.58 3.76
C ALA A 171 -18.97 -21.95 5.16
N ILE A 172 -18.25 -22.56 6.11
CA ILE A 172 -18.04 -21.97 7.45
C ILE A 172 -17.22 -20.67 7.35
N LEU A 173 -16.20 -20.61 6.53
CA LEU A 173 -15.45 -19.39 6.32
C LEU A 173 -16.34 -18.29 5.73
N VAL A 174 -17.11 -18.61 4.69
CA VAL A 174 -18.09 -17.68 4.08
C VAL A 174 -19.17 -17.25 5.08
N LEU A 175 -19.66 -18.16 5.92
CA LEU A 175 -20.63 -17.85 6.97
C LEU A 175 -20.08 -16.85 8.00
N ILE A 176 -18.84 -17.04 8.44
CA ILE A 176 -18.21 -16.13 9.41
C ILE A 176 -18.02 -14.75 8.80
N PHE A 177 -17.42 -14.70 7.62
CA PHE A 177 -17.06 -13.44 6.96
C PHE A 177 -18.27 -12.72 6.35
N GLY A 178 -19.13 -13.44 5.64
CA GLY A 178 -20.22 -12.86 4.84
C GLY A 178 -21.56 -12.77 5.59
N VAL A 179 -21.71 -13.43 6.75
CA VAL A 179 -22.98 -13.41 7.51
C VAL A 179 -22.81 -12.96 8.95
N ILE A 180 -21.91 -13.59 9.72
CA ILE A 180 -21.82 -13.32 11.17
C ILE A 180 -21.35 -11.89 11.44
N PHE A 181 -20.26 -11.45 10.83
CA PHE A 181 -19.75 -10.08 11.08
C PHE A 181 -20.66 -9.00 10.51
N PRO A 182 -21.14 -9.05 9.25
CA PRO A 182 -22.13 -8.10 8.77
C PRO A 182 -23.38 -8.06 9.64
N PHE A 183 -23.95 -9.23 10.01
CA PHE A 183 -25.11 -9.29 10.88
C PHE A 183 -24.87 -8.59 12.24
N LEU A 184 -23.71 -8.80 12.85
CA LEU A 184 -23.38 -8.15 14.12
C LEU A 184 -23.42 -6.62 14.00
N ILE A 185 -22.87 -6.05 12.93
CA ILE A 185 -22.81 -4.59 12.76
C ILE A 185 -24.17 -4.05 12.32
N ASN A 186 -24.76 -4.59 11.25
CA ASN A 186 -26.00 -4.09 10.67
C ASN A 186 -27.16 -4.20 11.64
N SER A 187 -27.24 -5.28 12.46
CA SER A 187 -28.31 -5.44 13.43
C SER A 187 -28.29 -4.38 14.54
N PHE A 188 -27.11 -3.91 14.95
CA PHE A 188 -26.96 -2.82 15.92
C PHE A 188 -27.41 -1.49 15.33
N GLY A 189 -27.00 -1.18 14.08
CA GLY A 189 -27.47 0.00 13.35
C GLY A 189 -28.96 0.01 13.12
N ALA A 190 -29.52 -1.09 12.63
CA ALA A 190 -30.94 -1.24 12.37
C ALA A 190 -31.79 -1.09 13.65
N ALA A 191 -31.33 -1.67 14.78
CA ALA A 191 -31.99 -1.54 16.06
C ALA A 191 -32.03 -0.08 16.58
N ASP A 192 -30.90 0.64 16.38
CA ASP A 192 -30.83 2.04 16.80
C ASP A 192 -31.74 2.92 15.93
N ILE A 193 -31.64 2.79 14.60
CA ILE A 193 -32.49 3.52 13.64
C ILE A 193 -33.97 3.28 13.94
N PHE A 194 -34.35 2.02 14.18
CA PHE A 194 -35.77 1.67 14.51
C PHE A 194 -36.26 2.37 15.79
N LEU A 195 -35.50 2.29 16.89
CA LEU A 195 -35.91 2.89 18.15
C LEU A 195 -35.91 4.43 18.11
N VAL A 196 -34.92 5.03 17.47
CA VAL A 196 -34.84 6.48 17.35
C VAL A 196 -35.92 7.02 16.40
N ASN A 197 -36.03 6.46 15.19
CA ASN A 197 -36.97 7.00 14.20
C ASN A 197 -38.43 6.65 14.43
N THR A 198 -38.71 5.47 15.03
CA THR A 198 -40.11 4.99 15.24
C THR A 198 -40.61 5.33 16.62
N LEU A 199 -39.81 5.18 17.66
CA LEU A 199 -40.22 5.37 19.06
C LEU A 199 -39.78 6.70 19.67
N GLY A 200 -38.96 7.52 18.92
CA GLY A 200 -38.49 8.79 19.43
C GLY A 200 -37.43 8.67 20.55
N ALA A 201 -36.76 7.53 20.68
CA ALA A 201 -35.72 7.32 21.68
C ALA A 201 -34.46 8.15 21.37
N PRO A 202 -33.66 8.50 22.36
CA PRO A 202 -32.32 9.11 22.12
C PRO A 202 -31.42 8.21 21.30
N PHE A 203 -30.48 8.80 20.56
CA PHE A 203 -29.43 8.06 19.84
C PHE A 203 -28.71 7.06 20.76
N HIS A 204 -28.25 5.95 20.19
CA HIS A 204 -27.60 4.82 20.86
C HIS A 204 -28.49 3.96 21.79
N THR A 205 -29.74 4.32 22.03
CA THR A 205 -30.65 3.52 22.86
C THR A 205 -30.91 2.14 22.28
N GLY A 206 -31.09 2.06 20.96
CA GLY A 206 -31.29 0.80 20.23
C GLY A 206 -30.05 -0.09 20.29
N THR A 207 -28.91 0.50 20.12
CA THR A 207 -27.60 -0.20 20.23
C THR A 207 -27.45 -0.87 21.60
N ILE A 208 -27.74 -0.13 22.70
CA ILE A 208 -27.61 -0.65 24.07
C ILE A 208 -28.64 -1.76 24.33
N LEU A 209 -29.91 -1.53 23.99
CA LEU A 209 -30.96 -2.52 24.22
C LEU A 209 -30.72 -3.80 23.40
N TRP A 210 -30.25 -3.68 22.17
CA TRP A 210 -29.91 -4.83 21.34
C TRP A 210 -28.74 -5.64 21.92
N ALA A 211 -27.71 -4.97 22.46
CA ALA A 211 -26.60 -5.63 23.16
C ALA A 211 -27.08 -6.43 24.37
N VAL A 212 -28.00 -5.86 25.18
CA VAL A 212 -28.58 -6.53 26.34
C VAL A 212 -29.42 -7.74 25.90
N LEU A 213 -30.23 -7.58 24.85
CA LEU A 213 -31.05 -8.66 24.31
C LEU A 213 -30.21 -9.83 23.78
N LEU A 214 -29.21 -9.55 22.95
CA LEU A 214 -28.30 -10.58 22.43
C LEU A 214 -27.56 -11.33 23.55
N THR A 215 -27.10 -10.58 24.56
CA THR A 215 -26.43 -11.17 25.74
C THR A 215 -27.43 -12.07 26.52
N GLY A 216 -28.65 -11.60 26.69
CA GLY A 216 -29.72 -12.37 27.34
C GLY A 216 -30.07 -13.64 26.58
N ILE A 217 -30.18 -13.58 25.23
CA ILE A 217 -30.42 -14.76 24.38
C ILE A 217 -29.30 -15.77 24.55
N CYS A 218 -28.05 -15.32 24.47
CA CYS A 218 -26.87 -16.19 24.63
C CYS A 218 -26.85 -16.84 26.03
N ALA A 219 -27.08 -16.07 27.07
CA ALA A 219 -27.15 -16.58 28.46
C ALA A 219 -28.26 -17.63 28.64
N PHE A 220 -29.47 -17.36 28.07
CA PHE A 220 -30.56 -18.30 28.07
C PHE A 220 -30.24 -19.60 27.34
N LEU A 221 -29.65 -19.51 26.13
CA LEU A 221 -29.27 -20.68 25.33
C LEU A 221 -28.17 -21.52 26.03
N LEU A 222 -27.22 -20.88 26.69
CA LEU A 222 -26.22 -21.58 27.50
C LEU A 222 -26.82 -22.29 28.69
N TRP A 223 -27.72 -21.63 29.42
CA TRP A 223 -28.40 -22.23 30.54
C TRP A 223 -29.31 -23.40 30.10
N TRP A 224 -30.08 -23.23 29.00
CA TRP A 224 -30.97 -24.23 28.46
C TRP A 224 -30.25 -25.46 27.92
N SER A 225 -29.17 -25.24 27.11
CA SER A 225 -28.35 -26.33 26.55
C SER A 225 -27.64 -27.13 27.64
N ARG A 226 -27.20 -26.48 28.74
CA ARG A 226 -26.62 -27.17 29.90
C ARG A 226 -27.67 -28.05 30.60
N ARG A 227 -28.89 -27.55 30.84
CA ARG A 227 -29.99 -28.31 31.45
C ARG A 227 -30.39 -29.52 30.60
N LYS A 228 -30.36 -29.42 29.28
CA LYS A 228 -30.67 -30.51 28.33
C LYS A 228 -29.49 -31.44 28.06
N GLY A 229 -28.31 -31.17 28.53
CA GLY A 229 -27.10 -31.96 28.27
C GLY A 229 -26.61 -31.85 26.81
N TRP A 230 -27.04 -30.84 26.05
CA TRP A 230 -26.68 -30.66 24.64
C TRP A 230 -25.31 -30.01 24.48
N LEU A 231 -24.24 -30.82 24.64
CA LEU A 231 -22.89 -30.37 24.65
C LEU A 231 -22.48 -29.64 23.35
N ALA A 232 -22.93 -30.13 22.20
CA ALA A 232 -22.63 -29.52 20.91
C ALA A 232 -23.22 -28.11 20.81
N VAL A 233 -24.50 -27.94 21.15
CA VAL A 233 -25.18 -26.64 21.17
C VAL A 233 -24.51 -25.68 22.15
N ASN A 234 -24.18 -26.17 23.36
CA ASN A 234 -23.51 -25.36 24.38
C ASN A 234 -22.13 -24.85 23.87
N THR A 235 -21.33 -25.74 23.25
CA THR A 235 -20.02 -25.37 22.69
C THR A 235 -20.16 -24.39 21.52
N THR A 236 -21.17 -24.56 20.65
CA THR A 236 -21.43 -23.63 19.54
C THR A 236 -21.83 -22.24 20.03
N VAL A 237 -22.75 -22.15 21.01
CA VAL A 237 -23.15 -20.86 21.59
C VAL A 237 -21.99 -20.18 22.29
N LEU A 238 -21.16 -20.94 23.03
CA LEU A 238 -19.93 -20.40 23.61
C LEU A 238 -18.98 -19.88 22.53
N ALA A 239 -18.77 -20.63 21.45
CA ALA A 239 -17.92 -20.19 20.34
C ALA A 239 -18.44 -18.89 19.73
N LEU A 240 -19.73 -18.78 19.43
CA LEU A 240 -20.34 -17.54 18.94
C LEU A 240 -20.17 -16.37 19.92
N MET A 241 -20.40 -16.60 21.21
CA MET A 241 -20.14 -15.56 22.23
C MET A 241 -18.68 -15.10 22.22
N PHE A 242 -17.73 -16.03 22.13
CA PHE A 242 -16.31 -15.66 22.13
C PHE A 242 -15.89 -14.98 20.82
N ILE A 243 -16.53 -15.27 19.67
CA ILE A 243 -16.39 -14.47 18.45
C ILE A 243 -16.87 -13.04 18.71
N VAL A 244 -18.06 -12.85 19.31
CA VAL A 244 -18.60 -11.53 19.63
C VAL A 244 -17.71 -10.77 20.63
N ILE A 245 -17.23 -11.44 21.67
CA ILE A 245 -16.29 -10.85 22.64
C ILE A 245 -15.00 -10.43 21.95
N GLY A 246 -14.42 -11.26 21.07
CA GLY A 246 -13.26 -10.89 20.28
C GLY A 246 -13.55 -9.70 19.37
N PHE A 247 -14.66 -9.73 18.65
CA PHE A 247 -15.06 -8.67 17.72
C PHE A 247 -15.39 -7.35 18.43
N SER A 248 -15.71 -7.37 19.74
CA SER A 248 -15.93 -6.14 20.50
C SER A 248 -14.73 -5.19 20.53
N CYS A 249 -13.53 -5.62 20.12
CA CYS A 249 -12.40 -4.70 19.90
C CYS A 249 -12.73 -3.63 18.84
N TYR A 250 -13.65 -3.89 17.93
CA TYR A 250 -14.16 -2.93 16.94
C TYR A 250 -14.88 -1.74 17.56
N LEU A 251 -15.41 -1.86 18.80
CA LEU A 251 -16.02 -0.75 19.53
C LEU A 251 -15.03 0.39 19.83
N MET A 252 -13.72 0.11 19.77
CA MET A 252 -12.72 1.17 19.88
C MET A 252 -12.82 2.21 18.75
N ILE A 253 -13.33 1.82 17.57
CA ILE A 253 -13.48 2.72 16.43
C ILE A 253 -14.50 3.83 16.73
N PRO A 254 -15.78 3.53 17.03
CA PRO A 254 -16.72 4.60 17.37
C PRO A 254 -16.36 5.35 18.68
N ILE A 255 -15.75 4.70 19.67
CA ILE A 255 -15.28 5.38 20.88
C ILE A 255 -14.22 6.45 20.54
N ARG A 256 -13.25 6.11 19.72
CA ARG A 256 -12.20 7.05 19.27
C ARG A 256 -12.77 8.12 18.33
N SER A 257 -13.68 7.75 17.45
CA SER A 257 -14.35 8.69 16.55
C SER A 257 -15.12 9.76 17.34
N ASN A 258 -15.87 9.37 18.35
CA ASN A 258 -16.57 10.31 19.24
C ASN A 258 -15.64 11.18 20.10
N ALA A 259 -14.37 10.80 20.27
CA ALA A 259 -13.35 11.65 20.93
C ALA A 259 -12.81 12.74 20.02
N ASN A 260 -13.29 12.86 18.77
CA ASN A 260 -12.89 13.86 17.77
C ASN A 260 -11.37 13.97 17.59
N THR A 261 -10.72 12.82 17.41
CA THR A 261 -9.27 12.76 17.16
C THR A 261 -8.88 13.56 15.90
N PRO A 262 -7.64 14.08 15.80
CA PRO A 262 -7.19 14.86 14.64
C PRO A 262 -7.30 14.08 13.32
N ILE A 263 -7.07 12.78 13.33
CA ILE A 263 -7.29 11.88 12.19
C ILE A 263 -8.48 10.98 12.52
N ASN A 264 -9.62 11.19 11.86
CA ASN A 264 -10.88 10.46 12.11
C ASN A 264 -11.52 10.04 10.77
N GLU A 265 -10.87 9.09 10.10
CA GLU A 265 -11.31 8.61 8.78
C GLU A 265 -12.72 8.05 8.81
N ASN A 266 -13.56 8.49 7.86
CA ASN A 266 -14.98 8.15 7.70
C ASN A 266 -15.88 8.51 8.90
N ASN A 267 -15.38 9.11 9.95
CA ASN A 267 -16.15 9.51 11.15
C ASN A 267 -17.17 8.44 11.63
N PRO A 268 -16.77 7.18 11.88
CA PRO A 268 -17.66 6.09 12.25
C PRO A 268 -18.11 6.22 13.71
N SER A 269 -18.82 7.30 14.06
CA SER A 269 -19.21 7.64 15.42
C SER A 269 -20.47 6.93 15.90
N THR A 270 -21.25 6.34 15.00
CA THR A 270 -22.51 5.62 15.28
C THR A 270 -22.44 4.16 14.81
N ALA A 271 -23.42 3.34 15.20
CA ALA A 271 -23.51 1.97 14.71
C ALA A 271 -23.76 1.90 13.19
N ALA A 272 -24.55 2.81 12.63
CA ALA A 272 -24.78 2.93 11.19
C ALA A 272 -23.49 3.37 10.44
N GLY A 273 -22.77 4.37 10.96
CA GLY A 273 -21.49 4.80 10.40
C GLY A 273 -20.41 3.72 10.50
N LEU A 274 -20.46 2.87 11.55
CA LEU A 274 -19.55 1.73 11.66
C LEU A 274 -19.83 0.66 10.59
N ASP A 275 -21.10 0.48 10.18
CA ASP A 275 -21.50 -0.42 9.10
C ASP A 275 -20.93 0.03 7.76
N TYR A 276 -21.09 1.30 7.43
CA TYR A 276 -20.50 1.89 6.22
C TYR A 276 -18.97 1.73 6.17
N TYR A 277 -18.31 2.00 7.32
CA TYR A 277 -16.85 1.80 7.46
C TYR A 277 -16.43 0.35 7.29
N PHE A 278 -17.18 -0.61 7.89
CA PHE A 278 -16.86 -2.03 7.82
C PHE A 278 -17.06 -2.61 6.42
N SER A 279 -18.14 -2.22 5.75
CA SER A 279 -18.49 -2.66 4.38
C SER A 279 -17.50 -2.11 3.33
N ARG A 280 -16.66 -1.12 3.69
CA ARG A 280 -15.68 -0.50 2.81
C ARG A 280 -16.29 0.07 1.53
N GLU A 281 -17.50 0.57 1.60
CA GLU A 281 -18.27 1.04 0.44
C GLU A 281 -17.57 2.13 -0.35
N GLN A 282 -16.80 2.99 0.33
CA GLN A 282 -15.99 4.04 -0.29
C GLN A 282 -14.93 3.53 -1.30
N TYR A 283 -14.53 2.25 -1.21
CA TYR A 283 -13.51 1.67 -2.11
C TYR A 283 -14.12 0.94 -3.30
N GLY A 284 -15.44 0.89 -3.41
CA GLY A 284 -16.15 0.13 -4.43
C GLY A 284 -16.02 -1.40 -4.25
N SER A 285 -16.58 -2.15 -5.19
CA SER A 285 -16.55 -3.62 -5.17
C SER A 285 -15.84 -4.18 -6.39
N SER A 286 -15.02 -5.22 -6.18
CA SER A 286 -14.46 -6.04 -7.25
C SER A 286 -15.15 -7.40 -7.24
N PRO A 287 -16.05 -7.68 -8.21
CA PRO A 287 -16.79 -8.93 -8.25
C PRO A 287 -15.84 -10.10 -8.53
N LEU A 288 -15.94 -11.19 -7.74
CA LEU A 288 -15.06 -12.35 -7.85
C LEU A 288 -15.62 -13.49 -8.72
N LEU A 289 -16.93 -13.68 -8.67
CA LEU A 289 -17.60 -14.82 -9.31
C LEU A 289 -18.36 -14.44 -10.57
N TYR A 290 -19.08 -13.32 -10.55
CA TYR A 290 -19.87 -12.82 -11.67
C TYR A 290 -19.90 -11.30 -11.62
N GLY A 291 -19.62 -10.65 -12.74
CA GLY A 291 -19.57 -9.19 -12.79
C GLY A 291 -19.17 -8.65 -14.16
N PRO A 292 -19.06 -7.31 -14.29
CA PRO A 292 -18.73 -6.65 -15.54
C PRO A 292 -17.30 -6.93 -15.99
N SER A 293 -17.09 -6.92 -17.30
CA SER A 293 -15.76 -6.89 -17.92
C SER A 293 -15.19 -5.47 -17.95
N TYR A 294 -13.87 -5.34 -18.20
CA TYR A 294 -13.17 -4.04 -18.27
C TYR A 294 -13.76 -3.05 -19.28
N ASN A 295 -14.44 -3.53 -20.32
CA ASN A 295 -15.08 -2.74 -21.39
C ASN A 295 -16.60 -2.71 -21.27
N ALA A 296 -17.14 -3.00 -20.06
CA ALA A 296 -18.57 -3.02 -19.84
C ALA A 296 -19.22 -1.65 -20.08
N ARG A 297 -20.37 -1.66 -20.76
CA ARG A 297 -21.14 -0.46 -21.05
C ARG A 297 -22.39 -0.43 -20.18
N PRO A 298 -22.72 0.75 -19.60
CA PRO A 298 -23.95 0.92 -18.85
C PRO A 298 -25.18 0.63 -19.73
N ASP A 299 -26.23 0.11 -19.12
CA ASP A 299 -27.55 0.04 -19.73
C ASP A 299 -28.19 1.43 -19.69
N MET A 300 -28.09 2.17 -20.77
CA MET A 300 -28.60 3.54 -20.84
C MET A 300 -30.13 3.65 -20.68
N SER A 301 -30.87 2.54 -20.75
CA SER A 301 -32.31 2.55 -20.53
C SER A 301 -32.68 2.57 -19.03
N ASP A 302 -31.81 2.01 -18.18
CA ASP A 302 -31.94 1.99 -16.72
C ASP A 302 -30.53 1.82 -16.10
N PRO A 303 -29.71 2.89 -16.06
CA PRO A 303 -28.29 2.80 -15.85
C PRO A 303 -27.88 2.55 -14.38
N TYR A 304 -28.83 2.66 -13.43
CA TYR A 304 -28.52 2.58 -12.02
C TYR A 304 -29.27 1.48 -11.29
N ILE A 305 -28.62 0.86 -10.33
CA ILE A 305 -29.19 -0.02 -9.34
C ILE A 305 -29.14 0.73 -8.01
N ILE A 306 -30.29 1.07 -7.45
CA ILE A 306 -30.40 1.72 -6.14
C ILE A 306 -30.18 0.66 -5.06
N GLY A 307 -29.19 0.87 -4.21
CA GLY A 307 -28.90 0.02 -3.07
C GLY A 307 -29.56 0.50 -1.78
N ASP A 308 -29.05 0.01 -0.65
CA ASP A 308 -29.58 0.32 0.67
C ASP A 308 -29.37 1.81 1.04
N PRO A 309 -30.32 2.42 1.80
CA PRO A 309 -30.19 3.79 2.26
C PRO A 309 -29.07 3.92 3.30
N ILE A 310 -28.25 4.97 3.16
CA ILE A 310 -27.17 5.34 4.10
C ILE A 310 -27.75 6.34 5.09
N TYR A 311 -27.75 5.97 6.38
CA TYR A 311 -28.33 6.77 7.45
C TYR A 311 -27.26 7.50 8.26
N GLU A 312 -27.52 8.79 8.54
CA GLU A 312 -26.73 9.57 9.49
C GLU A 312 -27.60 10.26 10.54
N PRO A 313 -27.05 10.48 11.75
CA PRO A 313 -27.79 11.17 12.79
C PRO A 313 -27.89 12.67 12.49
N ASN A 314 -29.09 13.22 12.50
CA ASN A 314 -29.33 14.64 12.48
C ASN A 314 -29.65 15.13 13.90
N ASN A 315 -28.75 15.89 14.51
CA ASN A 315 -28.89 16.39 15.88
C ASN A 315 -30.00 17.46 16.01
N GLU A 316 -30.36 18.15 14.93
CA GLU A 316 -31.43 19.16 14.94
C GLU A 316 -32.81 18.50 14.99
N THR A 317 -33.01 17.43 14.23
CA THR A 317 -34.26 16.68 14.17
C THR A 317 -34.32 15.58 15.23
N GLY A 318 -33.22 15.18 15.83
CA GLY A 318 -33.11 14.04 16.75
C GLY A 318 -33.40 12.69 16.10
N ARG A 319 -33.21 12.56 14.78
CA ARG A 319 -33.51 11.36 13.99
C ARG A 319 -32.35 10.97 13.07
N TYR A 320 -32.36 9.72 12.67
CA TYR A 320 -31.54 9.27 11.54
C TYR A 320 -32.20 9.67 10.21
N GLU A 321 -31.49 10.37 9.38
CA GLU A 321 -31.94 10.79 8.05
C GLU A 321 -31.16 10.03 6.96
N VAL A 322 -31.81 9.77 5.84
CA VAL A 322 -31.15 9.17 4.67
C VAL A 322 -30.36 10.26 3.97
N VAL A 323 -29.05 10.11 3.94
CA VAL A 323 -28.15 11.08 3.32
C VAL A 323 -27.71 10.67 1.92
N ASP A 324 -27.76 9.39 1.62
CA ASP A 324 -27.41 8.83 0.32
C ASP A 324 -28.00 7.43 0.13
N HIS A 325 -27.90 6.89 -1.07
CA HIS A 325 -28.19 5.50 -1.40
C HIS A 325 -26.97 4.85 -2.04
N GLY A 326 -26.68 3.61 -1.67
CA GLY A 326 -25.68 2.84 -2.38
C GLY A 326 -26.06 2.76 -3.88
N LEU A 327 -25.28 3.37 -4.75
CA LEU A 327 -25.51 3.31 -6.19
C LEU A 327 -24.50 2.38 -6.86
N SER A 328 -24.99 1.49 -7.70
CA SER A 328 -24.16 0.72 -8.62
C SER A 328 -24.64 0.88 -10.06
N ILE A 329 -23.69 0.79 -11.00
CA ILE A 329 -24.02 0.89 -12.42
C ILE A 329 -24.61 -0.44 -12.88
N ARG A 330 -25.74 -0.39 -13.59
CA ARG A 330 -26.28 -1.53 -14.32
C ARG A 330 -25.60 -1.62 -15.67
N PHE A 331 -24.95 -2.73 -15.91
CA PHE A 331 -24.28 -2.99 -17.17
C PHE A 331 -25.14 -3.87 -18.09
N LEU A 332 -24.96 -3.69 -19.40
CA LEU A 332 -25.62 -4.55 -20.39
C LEU A 332 -25.21 -6.02 -20.18
N PRO A 333 -26.16 -6.98 -20.24
CA PRO A 333 -25.91 -8.39 -19.89
C PRO A 333 -24.78 -9.05 -20.69
N GLN A 334 -24.55 -8.62 -21.93
CA GLN A 334 -23.49 -9.15 -22.80
C GLN A 334 -22.08 -8.90 -22.27
N TYR A 335 -21.88 -7.91 -21.40
CA TYR A 335 -20.60 -7.59 -20.77
C TYR A 335 -20.42 -8.24 -19.40
N MET A 336 -21.42 -8.97 -18.92
CA MET A 336 -21.35 -9.64 -17.62
C MET A 336 -20.72 -11.02 -17.76
N ASN A 337 -19.65 -11.27 -17.05
CA ASN A 337 -18.83 -12.47 -17.17
C ASN A 337 -18.78 -13.29 -15.87
N LEU A 338 -18.61 -14.61 -16.05
CA LEU A 338 -18.18 -15.48 -14.98
C LEU A 338 -16.69 -15.28 -14.70
N PHE A 339 -16.33 -15.17 -13.41
CA PHE A 339 -14.96 -15.06 -12.95
C PHE A 339 -14.21 -13.83 -13.52
N PRO A 340 -14.78 -12.63 -13.44
CA PRO A 340 -14.12 -11.43 -13.96
C PRO A 340 -12.81 -11.16 -13.22
N ARG A 341 -11.73 -10.85 -13.97
CA ARG A 341 -10.41 -10.54 -13.37
C ARG A 341 -10.05 -9.06 -13.44
N VAL A 342 -10.52 -8.36 -14.44
CA VAL A 342 -10.44 -6.91 -14.56
C VAL A 342 -11.84 -6.40 -14.88
N SER A 343 -12.44 -5.71 -13.92
CA SER A 343 -13.79 -5.14 -14.00
C SER A 343 -13.79 -3.60 -14.01
N ASN A 344 -12.59 -2.99 -14.00
CA ASN A 344 -12.40 -1.55 -13.96
C ASN A 344 -12.04 -1.05 -15.38
N ASP A 345 -12.66 0.05 -15.80
CA ASP A 345 -12.47 0.69 -17.09
C ASP A 345 -11.22 1.61 -17.17
N ARG A 346 -10.38 1.61 -16.16
CA ARG A 346 -9.11 2.38 -16.21
C ARG A 346 -8.33 1.99 -17.46
N PRO A 347 -7.95 2.96 -18.32
CA PRO A 347 -7.31 2.67 -19.61
C PRO A 347 -6.01 1.87 -19.49
N ASP A 348 -5.24 2.11 -18.43
CA ASP A 348 -3.99 1.39 -18.13
C ASP A 348 -4.27 -0.09 -17.81
N TYR A 349 -5.26 -0.40 -16.98
CA TYR A 349 -5.62 -1.78 -16.65
C TYR A 349 -6.21 -2.52 -17.84
N ALA A 350 -7.11 -1.88 -18.60
CA ALA A 350 -7.69 -2.45 -19.79
C ALA A 350 -6.62 -2.83 -20.83
N LYS A 351 -5.73 -1.88 -21.16
CA LYS A 351 -4.64 -2.08 -22.13
C LYS A 351 -3.69 -3.19 -21.70
N ASN A 352 -3.30 -3.22 -20.42
CA ASN A 352 -2.38 -4.22 -19.91
C ASN A 352 -3.01 -5.60 -19.85
N TYR A 353 -4.30 -5.70 -19.49
CA TYR A 353 -5.05 -6.95 -19.53
C TYR A 353 -5.16 -7.50 -20.98
N GLN A 354 -5.48 -6.64 -21.96
CA GLN A 354 -5.50 -7.02 -23.37
C GLN A 354 -4.13 -7.52 -23.85
N THR A 355 -3.06 -6.82 -23.50
CA THR A 355 -1.70 -7.23 -23.87
C THR A 355 -1.34 -8.60 -23.29
N LEU A 356 -1.70 -8.86 -22.04
CA LEU A 356 -1.40 -10.12 -21.35
C LEU A 356 -2.27 -11.29 -21.85
N THR A 357 -3.50 -11.03 -22.27
CA THR A 357 -4.43 -12.07 -22.76
C THR A 357 -4.44 -12.22 -24.26
N GLY A 358 -3.89 -11.25 -25.02
CA GLY A 358 -3.92 -11.24 -26.48
C GLY A 358 -5.25 -10.79 -27.09
N LEU A 359 -6.15 -10.21 -26.29
CA LEU A 359 -7.44 -9.67 -26.74
C LEU A 359 -7.24 -8.39 -27.55
N LYS A 360 -8.09 -8.21 -28.57
CA LYS A 360 -8.13 -6.98 -29.35
C LYS A 360 -8.88 -5.88 -28.62
N GLU A 361 -8.66 -4.64 -29.02
CA GLU A 361 -9.39 -3.50 -28.48
C GLU A 361 -10.91 -3.67 -28.70
N GLY A 362 -11.67 -3.50 -27.62
CA GLY A 362 -13.13 -3.64 -27.61
C GLY A 362 -13.65 -5.07 -27.53
N GLU A 363 -12.80 -6.09 -27.59
CA GLU A 363 -13.21 -7.49 -27.48
C GLU A 363 -13.65 -7.83 -26.05
N ILE A 364 -14.77 -8.53 -25.91
CA ILE A 364 -15.33 -8.93 -24.60
C ILE A 364 -14.61 -10.20 -24.15
N PRO A 365 -13.98 -10.21 -22.98
CA PRO A 365 -13.28 -11.38 -22.48
C PRO A 365 -14.24 -12.54 -22.19
N SER A 366 -13.80 -13.74 -22.51
CA SER A 366 -14.48 -14.98 -22.15
C SER A 366 -14.04 -15.49 -20.77
N PHE A 367 -14.71 -16.52 -20.25
CA PHE A 367 -14.27 -17.23 -19.06
C PHE A 367 -12.84 -17.80 -19.22
N SER A 368 -12.49 -18.30 -20.42
CA SER A 368 -11.14 -18.83 -20.69
C SER A 368 -10.07 -17.75 -20.64
N ASP A 369 -10.34 -16.53 -21.08
CA ASP A 369 -9.39 -15.42 -21.01
C ASP A 369 -9.15 -14.98 -19.56
N ASN A 370 -10.22 -14.91 -18.77
CA ASN A 370 -10.13 -14.64 -17.34
C ASN A 370 -9.35 -15.75 -16.60
N LEU A 371 -9.59 -17.01 -16.92
CA LEU A 371 -8.86 -18.14 -16.34
C LEU A 371 -7.40 -18.14 -16.79
N TYR A 372 -7.11 -17.83 -18.03
CA TYR A 372 -5.75 -17.68 -18.54
C TYR A 372 -4.99 -16.57 -17.79
N PHE A 373 -5.60 -15.39 -17.64
CA PHE A 373 -5.03 -14.28 -16.88
C PHE A 373 -4.76 -14.68 -15.41
N PHE A 374 -5.72 -15.34 -14.77
CA PHE A 374 -5.54 -15.82 -13.39
C PHE A 374 -4.36 -16.79 -13.27
N LEU A 375 -4.28 -17.78 -14.15
CA LEU A 375 -3.23 -18.81 -14.07
C LEU A 375 -1.85 -18.28 -14.46
N THR A 376 -1.76 -17.43 -15.47
CA THR A 376 -0.46 -16.96 -16.00
C THR A 376 0.05 -15.74 -15.27
N TYR A 377 -0.80 -14.73 -15.04
CA TYR A 377 -0.39 -13.50 -14.41
C TYR A 377 -0.56 -13.56 -12.88
N GLN A 378 -1.77 -13.78 -12.36
CA GLN A 378 -2.01 -13.67 -10.92
C GLN A 378 -1.34 -14.81 -10.13
N LEU A 379 -1.42 -16.05 -10.60
CA LEU A 379 -0.71 -17.17 -9.98
C LEU A 379 0.73 -17.32 -10.48
N GLY A 380 0.93 -17.32 -11.79
CA GLY A 380 2.23 -17.61 -12.41
C GLY A 380 3.24 -16.49 -12.14
N TYR A 381 2.89 -15.26 -12.49
CA TYR A 381 3.80 -14.13 -12.33
C TYR A 381 3.76 -13.56 -10.90
N MET A 382 2.60 -13.19 -10.37
CA MET A 382 2.56 -12.56 -9.05
C MET A 382 2.86 -13.56 -7.91
N ASN A 383 2.02 -14.59 -7.69
CA ASN A 383 2.13 -15.48 -6.54
C ASN A 383 3.40 -16.34 -6.58
N MET A 384 3.69 -17.00 -7.74
CA MET A 384 4.86 -17.87 -7.85
C MET A 384 6.18 -17.12 -7.83
N ARG A 385 6.23 -15.89 -8.35
CA ARG A 385 7.41 -15.02 -8.26
C ARG A 385 7.72 -14.71 -6.80
N TYR A 386 6.72 -14.31 -6.02
CA TYR A 386 6.85 -14.04 -4.59
C TYR A 386 7.28 -15.27 -3.79
N PHE A 387 6.71 -16.43 -4.11
CA PHE A 387 7.10 -17.68 -3.47
C PHE A 387 8.57 -18.04 -3.79
N LEU A 388 8.96 -17.93 -5.05
CA LEU A 388 10.30 -18.30 -5.49
C LEU A 388 11.37 -17.33 -5.00
N TRP A 389 11.10 -16.01 -4.90
CA TRP A 389 12.11 -15.13 -4.36
C TRP A 389 12.43 -15.39 -2.88
N ASN A 390 11.46 -15.91 -2.11
CA ASN A 390 11.70 -16.31 -0.72
C ASN A 390 12.50 -17.63 -0.59
N PHE A 391 12.44 -18.52 -1.61
CA PHE A 391 13.00 -19.85 -1.48
C PHE A 391 14.00 -20.27 -2.58
N ALA A 392 14.16 -19.47 -3.63
CA ALA A 392 15.21 -19.62 -4.63
C ALA A 392 16.19 -18.45 -4.62
N GLY A 393 15.69 -17.22 -4.43
CA GLY A 393 16.41 -15.98 -4.33
C GLY A 393 15.74 -14.83 -5.07
N ARG A 394 16.11 -13.60 -4.75
CA ARG A 394 15.54 -12.35 -5.29
C ARG A 394 16.56 -11.60 -6.14
N GLN A 395 16.13 -11.08 -7.28
CA GLN A 395 17.02 -10.37 -8.21
C GLN A 395 17.37 -8.95 -7.72
N ASN A 396 16.37 -8.20 -7.30
CA ASN A 396 16.48 -6.84 -6.74
C ASN A 396 15.14 -6.40 -6.15
N ASP A 397 15.07 -5.18 -5.63
CA ASP A 397 13.89 -4.57 -5.02
C ASP A 397 13.07 -3.68 -5.96
N TYR A 398 13.41 -3.61 -7.25
CA TYR A 398 12.64 -2.85 -8.23
C TYR A 398 11.25 -3.46 -8.44
N GLN A 399 10.25 -2.58 -8.59
CA GLN A 399 8.89 -3.00 -8.98
C GLN A 399 8.92 -3.67 -10.35
N GLY A 400 8.57 -4.96 -10.39
CA GLY A 400 8.55 -5.74 -11.63
C GLY A 400 7.20 -5.74 -12.31
N ASN A 401 7.17 -5.42 -13.61
CA ASN A 401 6.00 -5.51 -14.48
C ASN A 401 6.22 -6.47 -15.67
N GLY A 402 7.20 -7.37 -15.56
CA GLY A 402 7.55 -8.35 -16.58
C GLY A 402 8.89 -8.07 -17.26
N GLU A 403 9.58 -7.00 -16.90
CA GLU A 403 10.92 -6.71 -17.38
C GLU A 403 11.91 -7.76 -16.84
N PRO A 404 12.86 -8.21 -17.66
CA PRO A 404 13.77 -9.29 -17.28
C PRO A 404 14.81 -8.90 -16.22
N TYR A 405 14.93 -7.60 -15.90
CA TYR A 405 15.90 -7.08 -14.95
C TYR A 405 15.29 -6.41 -13.70
N LYS A 406 13.95 -6.39 -13.58
CA LYS A 406 13.25 -5.76 -12.45
C LYS A 406 12.46 -6.79 -11.65
N GLY A 407 12.75 -6.89 -10.34
CA GLY A 407 11.92 -7.57 -9.35
C GLY A 407 11.64 -9.05 -9.60
N ASN A 408 12.51 -9.77 -10.28
CA ASN A 408 12.33 -11.19 -10.54
C ASN A 408 12.86 -12.05 -9.39
N TRP A 409 12.46 -13.33 -9.38
CA TRP A 409 13.21 -14.35 -8.63
C TRP A 409 14.47 -14.76 -9.40
N ILE A 410 15.50 -15.17 -8.68
CA ILE A 410 16.77 -15.63 -9.25
C ILE A 410 17.26 -16.85 -8.46
N SER A 411 17.93 -17.78 -9.13
CA SER A 411 18.43 -18.97 -8.44
C SER A 411 19.87 -18.84 -7.94
N GLY A 412 20.65 -17.95 -8.57
CA GLY A 412 22.10 -17.87 -8.40
C GLY A 412 22.88 -18.88 -9.27
N ILE A 413 22.18 -19.71 -10.04
CA ILE A 413 22.79 -20.65 -11.01
C ILE A 413 22.84 -19.94 -12.36
N ALA A 414 23.98 -19.33 -12.69
CA ALA A 414 24.14 -18.42 -13.82
C ALA A 414 23.55 -18.93 -15.17
N PRO A 415 23.76 -20.19 -15.62
CA PRO A 415 23.16 -20.63 -16.88
C PRO A 415 21.65 -20.68 -16.86
N LEU A 416 21.04 -21.04 -15.72
CA LEU A 416 19.58 -21.12 -15.55
C LEU A 416 18.95 -19.72 -15.53
N ASP A 417 19.56 -18.81 -14.80
CA ASP A 417 19.09 -17.43 -14.68
C ASP A 417 19.25 -16.70 -16.02
N ALA A 418 20.39 -16.85 -16.70
CA ALA A 418 20.65 -16.25 -18.01
C ALA A 418 19.67 -16.75 -19.09
N MET A 419 19.31 -18.03 -19.06
CA MET A 419 18.32 -18.60 -19.99
C MET A 419 16.94 -17.93 -19.83
N ARG A 420 16.57 -17.51 -18.61
CA ARG A 420 15.26 -16.91 -18.30
C ARG A 420 15.28 -15.37 -18.39
N LEU A 421 16.27 -14.74 -17.82
CA LEU A 421 16.36 -13.29 -17.60
C LEU A 421 17.43 -12.59 -18.44
N GLY A 422 18.16 -13.31 -19.31
CA GLY A 422 19.33 -12.75 -20.00
C GLY A 422 20.60 -12.77 -19.13
N PRO A 423 21.71 -12.27 -19.62
CA PRO A 423 23.01 -12.33 -18.95
C PRO A 423 23.03 -11.39 -17.72
N GLN A 424 23.12 -11.95 -16.52
CA GLN A 424 23.06 -11.16 -15.27
C GLN A 424 24.43 -10.50 -14.93
N ASP A 425 25.54 -10.98 -15.48
CA ASP A 425 26.86 -10.45 -15.19
C ASP A 425 27.17 -9.13 -15.92
N ALA A 426 26.36 -8.78 -16.92
CA ALA A 426 26.53 -7.58 -17.74
C ALA A 426 25.81 -6.33 -17.19
N GLN A 427 25.11 -6.43 -16.08
CA GLN A 427 24.39 -5.32 -15.45
C GLN A 427 25.33 -4.17 -15.03
N ALA A 428 24.81 -2.94 -14.95
CA ALA A 428 25.50 -1.80 -14.37
C ALA A 428 25.80 -2.00 -12.86
N ASP A 429 26.72 -1.19 -12.33
CA ASP A 429 27.19 -1.40 -10.96
C ASP A 429 26.07 -1.20 -9.93
N TYR A 430 25.24 -0.18 -10.06
CA TYR A 430 24.12 0.08 -9.15
C TYR A 430 23.08 -1.07 -9.11
N MET A 431 22.95 -1.83 -10.22
CA MET A 431 22.10 -3.03 -10.25
C MET A 431 22.77 -4.22 -9.56
N LYS A 432 24.08 -4.43 -9.78
CA LYS A 432 24.84 -5.50 -9.14
C LYS A 432 24.97 -5.32 -7.64
N ASP A 433 25.12 -4.06 -7.21
CA ASP A 433 25.28 -3.67 -5.80
C ASP A 433 23.92 -3.50 -5.09
N ASN A 434 22.80 -3.85 -5.76
CA ASN A 434 21.49 -3.82 -5.12
C ASN A 434 21.45 -4.82 -3.95
N LYS A 435 21.22 -4.32 -2.73
CA LYS A 435 21.26 -5.11 -1.50
C LYS A 435 20.23 -6.23 -1.46
N ALA A 436 19.10 -6.08 -2.18
CA ALA A 436 18.08 -7.12 -2.30
C ALA A 436 18.43 -8.24 -3.30
N LEU A 437 19.65 -8.29 -3.83
CA LEU A 437 20.15 -9.37 -4.66
C LEU A 437 20.51 -10.59 -3.79
N ASN A 438 19.62 -11.57 -3.71
CA ASN A 438 19.74 -12.74 -2.84
C ASN A 438 19.73 -14.04 -3.66
N LYS A 439 20.64 -14.97 -3.40
CA LYS A 439 20.83 -16.22 -4.15
C LYS A 439 20.85 -17.41 -3.21
N TYR A 440 19.80 -18.25 -3.24
CA TYR A 440 19.70 -19.40 -2.33
C TYR A 440 19.89 -20.75 -3.03
N TYR A 441 20.18 -20.78 -4.33
CA TYR A 441 20.49 -21.98 -5.10
C TYR A 441 19.42 -23.07 -5.02
N PHE A 442 18.15 -22.67 -4.86
CA PHE A 442 16.99 -23.56 -4.59
C PHE A 442 17.10 -24.41 -3.31
N LEU A 443 18.09 -24.21 -2.46
CA LEU A 443 18.31 -25.07 -1.30
C LEU A 443 17.11 -25.10 -0.34
N PRO A 444 16.49 -23.95 0.06
CA PRO A 444 15.27 -23.96 0.85
C PRO A 444 14.10 -24.64 0.14
N LEU A 445 13.93 -24.40 -1.15
CA LEU A 445 12.87 -24.99 -1.98
C LEU A 445 12.98 -26.51 -2.03
N ILE A 446 14.16 -27.03 -2.35
CA ILE A 446 14.41 -28.48 -2.46
C ILE A 446 14.16 -29.16 -1.10
N LEU A 447 14.68 -28.59 -0.02
CA LEU A 447 14.49 -29.16 1.32
C LEU A 447 12.99 -29.16 1.71
N GLY A 448 12.25 -28.08 1.38
CA GLY A 448 10.81 -27.98 1.59
C GLY A 448 10.01 -29.01 0.78
N LEU A 449 10.35 -29.22 -0.50
CA LEU A 449 9.70 -30.24 -1.34
C LEU A 449 9.96 -31.67 -0.84
N ILE A 450 11.18 -31.95 -0.37
CA ILE A 450 11.50 -33.21 0.30
C ILE A 450 10.60 -33.43 1.54
N GLY A 451 10.43 -32.38 2.36
CA GLY A 451 9.59 -32.43 3.54
C GLY A 451 8.12 -32.60 3.22
N LEU A 452 7.63 -31.91 2.19
CA LEU A 452 6.25 -32.01 1.69
C LEU A 452 5.95 -33.47 1.30
N TYR A 453 6.79 -34.06 0.44
CA TYR A 453 6.67 -35.46 0.05
C TYR A 453 6.69 -36.41 1.25
N PHE A 454 7.64 -36.21 2.18
CA PHE A 454 7.79 -37.02 3.38
C PHE A 454 6.56 -36.93 4.29
N HIS A 455 5.98 -35.73 4.46
CA HIS A 455 4.80 -35.51 5.29
C HIS A 455 3.59 -36.25 4.73
N PHE A 456 3.30 -36.11 3.42
CA PHE A 456 2.20 -36.84 2.77
C PHE A 456 2.37 -38.36 2.85
N LYS A 457 3.61 -38.90 2.69
CA LYS A 457 3.88 -40.35 2.78
C LYS A 457 3.74 -40.89 4.19
N ARG A 458 3.85 -40.06 5.23
CA ARG A 458 3.86 -40.53 6.63
C ARG A 458 2.56 -40.24 7.38
N LYS A 459 1.96 -39.10 7.12
CA LYS A 459 0.77 -38.58 7.80
C LYS A 459 -0.08 -37.72 6.83
N ASP A 460 -0.73 -38.43 5.91
CA ASP A 460 -1.50 -37.82 4.81
C ASP A 460 -2.58 -36.79 5.27
N GLN A 461 -3.30 -37.09 6.35
CA GLN A 461 -4.33 -36.21 6.90
C GLN A 461 -3.72 -34.94 7.51
N ASP A 462 -2.64 -35.05 8.28
CA ASP A 462 -1.93 -33.90 8.84
C ASP A 462 -1.31 -33.05 7.70
N ALA A 463 -0.71 -33.74 6.70
CA ALA A 463 -0.14 -33.12 5.51
C ALA A 463 -1.18 -32.38 4.69
N TYR A 464 -2.37 -32.97 4.50
CA TYR A 464 -3.47 -32.31 3.77
C TYR A 464 -3.98 -31.08 4.50
N ALA A 465 -4.21 -31.13 5.82
CA ALA A 465 -4.65 -29.95 6.57
C ALA A 465 -3.62 -28.80 6.50
N THR A 466 -2.32 -29.13 6.56
CA THR A 466 -1.25 -28.16 6.38
C THR A 466 -1.20 -27.61 4.95
N PHE A 467 -1.42 -28.47 3.94
CA PHE A 467 -1.45 -28.07 2.54
C PHE A 467 -2.67 -27.19 2.21
N LEU A 468 -3.83 -27.50 2.79
CA LEU A 468 -5.01 -26.64 2.68
C LEU A 468 -4.77 -25.26 3.31
N PHE A 469 -4.10 -25.22 4.46
CA PHE A 469 -3.70 -23.97 5.11
C PHE A 469 -2.76 -23.15 4.21
N PHE A 470 -1.76 -23.79 3.60
CA PHE A 470 -0.86 -23.19 2.61
C PHE A 470 -1.63 -22.63 1.40
N LEU A 471 -2.55 -23.41 0.82
CA LEU A 471 -3.31 -23.02 -0.36
C LEU A 471 -4.23 -21.81 -0.07
N ILE A 472 -4.96 -21.83 1.04
CA ILE A 472 -5.91 -20.76 1.33
C ILE A 472 -5.20 -19.45 1.68
N THR A 473 -4.11 -19.53 2.43
CA THR A 473 -3.32 -18.36 2.79
C THR A 473 -2.39 -17.87 1.68
N GLY A 474 -2.28 -18.59 0.57
CA GLY A 474 -1.56 -18.22 -0.64
C GLY A 474 -2.52 -17.98 -1.80
N VAL A 475 -2.87 -19.04 -2.52
CA VAL A 475 -3.74 -18.99 -3.71
C VAL A 475 -5.12 -18.39 -3.38
N GLY A 476 -5.68 -18.71 -2.21
CA GLY A 476 -6.96 -18.13 -1.75
C GLY A 476 -6.92 -16.62 -1.62
N ILE A 477 -5.82 -16.06 -1.10
CA ILE A 477 -5.62 -14.61 -1.04
C ILE A 477 -5.51 -14.01 -2.44
N THR A 478 -4.69 -14.59 -3.30
CA THR A 478 -4.53 -14.13 -4.70
C THR A 478 -5.87 -14.11 -5.45
N LEU A 479 -6.70 -15.12 -5.22
CA LEU A 479 -8.06 -15.18 -5.77
C LEU A 479 -8.95 -14.04 -5.22
N TYR A 480 -8.90 -13.81 -3.92
CA TYR A 480 -9.73 -12.82 -3.21
C TYR A 480 -9.33 -11.38 -3.55
N THR A 481 -8.03 -11.08 -3.55
CA THR A 481 -7.54 -9.72 -3.82
C THR A 481 -7.74 -9.32 -5.28
N ASN A 482 -7.84 -10.28 -6.19
CA ASN A 482 -8.08 -10.07 -7.63
C ASN A 482 -7.20 -8.95 -8.21
N ASN A 483 -5.90 -9.02 -7.93
CA ASN A 483 -4.97 -7.96 -8.30
C ASN A 483 -5.01 -7.64 -9.80
N PRO A 484 -5.19 -6.36 -10.17
CA PRO A 484 -5.14 -5.92 -11.56
C PRO A 484 -3.71 -6.04 -12.12
N PRO A 485 -3.53 -5.94 -13.45
CA PRO A 485 -2.20 -5.91 -14.02
C PRO A 485 -1.43 -4.65 -13.60
N TYR A 486 -0.15 -4.84 -13.28
CA TYR A 486 0.79 -3.77 -12.95
C TYR A 486 0.39 -2.95 -11.72
N GLU A 487 0.36 -3.64 -10.58
CA GLU A 487 0.18 -3.02 -9.27
C GLU A 487 1.25 -1.97 -9.00
N PRO A 488 0.93 -0.88 -8.28
CA PRO A 488 1.88 0.19 -7.99
C PRO A 488 2.99 -0.20 -7.00
N ARG A 489 2.83 -1.34 -6.31
CA ARG A 489 3.83 -1.93 -5.39
C ARG A 489 3.67 -3.45 -5.32
N GLU A 490 4.72 -4.14 -4.89
CA GLU A 490 4.67 -5.58 -4.66
C GLU A 490 3.70 -5.93 -3.51
N ARG A 491 3.01 -7.08 -3.62
CA ARG A 491 1.96 -7.52 -2.69
C ARG A 491 2.32 -8.83 -1.96
N ASP A 492 3.59 -9.19 -1.91
CA ASP A 492 4.11 -10.42 -1.31
C ASP A 492 3.78 -10.56 0.19
N TYR A 493 3.74 -9.43 0.91
CA TYR A 493 3.40 -9.37 2.33
C TYR A 493 2.05 -10.02 2.66
N ALA A 494 1.09 -10.00 1.74
CA ALA A 494 -0.21 -10.65 1.93
C ALA A 494 -0.11 -12.19 1.96
N LEU A 495 0.95 -12.76 1.40
CA LEU A 495 1.17 -14.21 1.29
C LEU A 495 2.04 -14.79 2.41
N VAL A 496 2.49 -13.98 3.36
CA VAL A 496 3.46 -14.33 4.41
C VAL A 496 3.06 -15.59 5.20
N THR A 497 1.77 -15.82 5.44
CA THR A 497 1.30 -17.03 6.14
C THR A 497 1.50 -18.30 5.31
N SER A 498 1.37 -18.22 3.98
CA SER A 498 1.68 -19.32 3.07
C SER A 498 3.18 -19.67 3.13
N PHE A 499 4.04 -18.66 3.12
CA PHE A 499 5.49 -18.84 3.26
C PHE A 499 5.86 -19.43 4.63
N TRP A 500 5.25 -18.94 5.70
CA TRP A 500 5.37 -19.53 7.04
C TRP A 500 5.01 -21.02 7.04
N THR A 501 3.94 -21.38 6.35
CA THR A 501 3.49 -22.77 6.25
C THR A 501 4.49 -23.64 5.50
N PHE A 502 5.15 -23.11 4.46
CA PHE A 502 6.20 -23.83 3.76
C PHE A 502 7.40 -24.16 4.65
N GLY A 503 7.67 -23.34 5.67
CA GLY A 503 8.67 -23.60 6.70
C GLY A 503 8.46 -24.90 7.46
N VAL A 504 7.20 -25.36 7.62
CA VAL A 504 6.89 -26.67 8.18
C VAL A 504 7.56 -27.78 7.37
N TRP A 505 7.49 -27.69 6.05
CA TRP A 505 8.07 -28.70 5.17
C TRP A 505 9.59 -28.56 5.06
N ILE A 506 10.15 -27.35 5.10
CA ILE A 506 11.61 -27.18 5.20
C ILE A 506 12.15 -27.94 6.43
N GLY A 507 11.52 -27.77 7.60
CA GLY A 507 11.89 -28.48 8.79
C GLY A 507 11.71 -30.02 8.67
N LEU A 508 10.57 -30.46 8.15
CA LEU A 508 10.32 -31.90 7.96
C LEU A 508 11.25 -32.52 6.91
N GLY A 509 11.83 -31.75 6.00
CA GLY A 509 12.87 -32.19 5.08
C GLY A 509 14.12 -32.66 5.80
N VAL A 510 14.54 -31.92 6.84
CA VAL A 510 15.67 -32.34 7.69
C VAL A 510 15.40 -33.71 8.36
N LEU A 511 14.19 -33.90 8.92
CA LEU A 511 13.77 -35.14 9.52
C LEU A 511 13.68 -36.28 8.50
N ALA A 512 13.27 -35.98 7.27
CA ALA A 512 13.25 -36.95 6.16
C ALA A 512 14.65 -37.45 5.85
N LEU A 513 15.62 -36.55 5.67
CA LEU A 513 17.02 -36.91 5.42
C LEU A 513 17.58 -37.79 6.53
N TYR A 514 17.40 -37.41 7.79
CA TYR A 514 17.80 -38.28 8.92
C TYR A 514 17.12 -39.64 8.86
N THR A 515 15.81 -39.68 8.62
CA THR A 515 15.04 -40.93 8.60
C THR A 515 15.48 -41.86 7.48
N TRP A 516 15.90 -41.36 6.33
CA TRP A 516 16.39 -42.13 5.20
C TRP A 516 17.83 -42.59 5.41
N LEU A 517 18.69 -41.70 5.97
CA LEU A 517 20.13 -42.01 6.09
C LEU A 517 20.47 -42.88 7.34
N LYS A 518 19.69 -42.78 8.43
CA LYS A 518 19.96 -43.53 9.67
C LYS A 518 20.03 -45.05 9.51
N LYS A 519 19.47 -45.62 8.42
CA LYS A 519 19.51 -47.06 8.13
C LYS A 519 20.87 -47.52 7.61
N TYR A 520 21.74 -46.65 7.16
CA TYR A 520 23.05 -46.92 6.60
C TYR A 520 24.19 -46.74 7.63
N VAL A 521 23.89 -46.32 8.88
CA VAL A 521 24.92 -46.07 9.90
C VAL A 521 24.68 -46.92 11.13
N ALA A 522 25.77 -47.26 11.85
CA ALA A 522 25.70 -48.00 13.10
C ALA A 522 24.95 -47.23 14.20
N GLN A 523 24.36 -47.92 15.18
CA GLN A 523 23.56 -47.32 16.24
C GLN A 523 24.30 -46.18 16.99
N ARG A 524 25.61 -46.40 17.30
CA ARG A 524 26.47 -45.40 17.98
C ARG A 524 26.71 -44.13 17.19
N GLN A 525 26.55 -44.19 15.86
CA GLN A 525 26.77 -43.03 14.96
C GLN A 525 25.50 -42.21 14.68
N LYS A 526 24.33 -42.75 15.06
CA LYS A 526 23.03 -42.09 14.75
C LYS A 526 22.87 -40.71 15.36
N LEU A 527 23.46 -40.45 16.55
CA LEU A 527 23.43 -39.14 17.16
C LEU A 527 24.29 -38.13 16.36
N ALA A 528 25.52 -38.56 16.03
CA ALA A 528 26.40 -37.72 15.20
C ALA A 528 25.78 -37.46 13.81
N LEU A 529 25.15 -38.45 13.19
CA LEU A 529 24.39 -38.26 11.93
C LEU A 529 23.27 -37.27 12.09
N SER A 530 22.48 -37.36 13.16
CA SER A 530 21.37 -36.45 13.42
C SER A 530 21.85 -34.97 13.57
N ILE A 531 22.87 -34.77 14.39
CA ILE A 531 23.47 -33.44 14.61
C ILE A 531 24.12 -32.95 13.31
N GLY A 532 24.86 -33.82 12.60
CA GLY A 532 25.53 -33.48 11.36
C GLY A 532 24.54 -33.03 10.27
N ILE A 533 23.44 -33.76 10.05
CA ILE A 533 22.40 -33.38 9.09
C ILE A 533 21.77 -32.01 9.48
N SER A 534 21.40 -31.87 10.78
CA SER A 534 20.80 -30.62 11.26
C SER A 534 21.75 -29.43 11.06
N LEU A 535 23.04 -29.61 11.35
CA LEU A 535 24.05 -28.56 11.18
C LEU A 535 24.27 -28.21 9.69
N VAL A 536 24.39 -29.20 8.82
CA VAL A 536 24.54 -29.01 7.37
C VAL A 536 23.34 -28.27 6.82
N CYS A 537 22.11 -28.69 7.16
CA CYS A 537 20.90 -27.99 6.72
C CYS A 537 20.78 -26.58 7.32
N LEU A 538 21.22 -26.38 8.57
CA LEU A 538 21.24 -25.04 9.20
C LEU A 538 22.19 -24.09 8.46
N LEU A 539 23.38 -24.56 8.10
CA LEU A 539 24.36 -23.74 7.36
C LEU A 539 23.92 -23.49 5.92
N ALA A 540 23.40 -24.54 5.25
CA ALA A 540 23.02 -24.46 3.84
C ALA A 540 21.72 -23.69 3.57
N VAL A 541 20.84 -23.51 4.56
CA VAL A 541 19.54 -22.85 4.37
C VAL A 541 19.42 -21.61 5.28
N PRO A 542 19.12 -21.67 6.58
CA PRO A 542 18.90 -20.46 7.36
C PRO A 542 20.11 -19.53 7.43
N VAL A 543 21.33 -20.08 7.61
CA VAL A 543 22.53 -19.23 7.71
C VAL A 543 22.84 -18.58 6.37
N LEU A 544 22.72 -19.30 5.24
CA LEU A 544 22.85 -18.72 3.91
C LEU A 544 21.84 -17.58 3.72
N MET A 545 20.56 -17.82 4.04
CA MET A 545 19.51 -16.79 3.94
C MET A 545 19.80 -15.58 4.84
N ALA A 546 20.22 -15.81 6.08
CA ALA A 546 20.58 -14.75 7.00
C ALA A 546 21.73 -13.87 6.46
N CYS A 547 22.79 -14.50 5.92
CA CYS A 547 23.92 -13.78 5.36
C CYS A 547 23.58 -12.99 4.10
N GLN A 548 22.63 -13.48 3.30
CA GLN A 548 22.21 -12.81 2.05
C GLN A 548 21.24 -11.66 2.33
N ASN A 549 20.32 -11.82 3.30
CA ASN A 549 19.24 -10.88 3.56
C ASN A 549 19.57 -9.86 4.67
N TRP A 550 20.76 -9.89 5.29
CA TRP A 550 21.03 -9.02 6.43
C TRP A 550 21.06 -7.54 6.06
N ASP A 551 21.69 -7.22 4.94
CA ASP A 551 21.99 -5.86 4.52
C ASP A 551 20.80 -5.09 3.93
N ASP A 552 19.79 -5.79 3.39
CA ASP A 552 18.55 -5.18 2.93
C ASP A 552 17.43 -5.18 4.00
N HIS A 553 17.65 -5.86 5.14
CA HIS A 553 16.73 -5.90 6.27
C HIS A 553 17.23 -5.11 7.49
N ASP A 554 18.46 -4.60 7.49
CA ASP A 554 18.96 -3.69 8.52
C ASP A 554 18.38 -2.28 8.32
N ARG A 555 17.49 -1.90 9.21
CA ARG A 555 16.80 -0.61 9.19
C ARG A 555 17.29 0.38 10.23
N SER A 556 18.38 0.07 10.91
CA SER A 556 18.90 0.85 12.03
C SER A 556 19.23 2.31 11.69
N SER A 557 19.56 2.59 10.42
CA SER A 557 19.92 3.93 9.94
C SER A 557 18.95 4.52 8.92
N ARG A 558 17.82 3.84 8.65
CA ARG A 558 16.84 4.29 7.65
C ARG A 558 15.82 5.23 8.29
N THR A 559 15.91 6.52 7.99
CA THR A 559 15.01 7.58 8.51
C THR A 559 14.39 8.43 7.40
N THR A 560 14.36 7.96 6.17
CA THR A 560 13.92 8.71 4.99
C THR A 560 12.49 9.26 5.13
N ALA A 561 11.53 8.45 5.61
CA ALA A 561 10.15 8.89 5.75
C ALA A 561 10.00 10.04 6.78
N ARG A 562 10.75 9.97 7.90
CA ARG A 562 10.83 11.03 8.90
C ARG A 562 11.44 12.30 8.33
N ALA A 563 12.58 12.16 7.64
CA ALA A 563 13.27 13.28 7.00
C ALA A 563 12.36 14.00 6.01
N VAL A 564 11.72 13.28 5.11
CA VAL A 564 10.77 13.85 4.13
C VAL A 564 9.63 14.60 4.79
N GLY A 565 9.01 14.03 5.84
CA GLY A 565 7.94 14.72 6.57
C GLY A 565 8.43 16.02 7.21
N ARG A 566 9.65 16.02 7.77
CA ARG A 566 10.30 17.20 8.33
C ARG A 566 10.62 18.23 7.25
N ASP A 567 11.21 17.81 6.13
CA ASP A 567 11.65 18.69 5.06
C ASP A 567 10.48 19.39 4.37
N TYR A 568 9.36 18.69 4.16
CA TYR A 568 8.12 19.31 3.68
C TYR A 568 7.58 20.34 4.67
N LEU A 569 7.42 19.99 5.94
CA LEU A 569 6.87 20.89 6.95
C LEU A 569 7.78 22.09 7.22
N SER A 570 9.09 21.93 7.14
CA SER A 570 10.06 23.03 7.27
C SER A 570 10.01 23.98 6.07
N SER A 571 9.59 23.50 4.90
CA SER A 571 9.40 24.33 3.69
C SER A 571 8.17 25.24 3.77
N VAL A 572 7.24 24.96 4.70
CA VAL A 572 6.00 25.73 4.88
C VAL A 572 6.20 26.91 5.82
N GLY A 573 5.71 28.07 5.43
CA GLY A 573 5.72 29.28 6.27
C GLY A 573 4.96 29.09 7.60
N LYS A 574 5.15 30.00 8.56
CA LYS A 574 4.51 29.95 9.88
C LYS A 574 2.99 29.99 9.74
N ASN A 575 2.27 29.16 10.53
CA ASN A 575 0.81 28.97 10.48
C ASN A 575 0.28 28.62 9.07
N GLY A 576 1.12 28.10 8.19
CA GLY A 576 0.77 27.83 6.79
C GLY A 576 -0.19 26.68 6.60
N ILE A 577 -0.59 26.53 5.35
CA ILE A 577 -1.44 25.43 4.87
C ILE A 577 -0.61 24.67 3.83
N ILE A 578 -0.45 23.36 3.98
CA ILE A 578 0.15 22.51 2.95
C ILE A 578 -0.91 21.62 2.31
N VAL A 579 -1.04 21.74 1.01
CA VAL A 579 -1.93 20.93 0.17
C VAL A 579 -1.12 19.76 -0.36
N SER A 580 -1.42 18.54 0.12
CA SER A 580 -0.74 17.31 -0.26
C SER A 580 -1.60 16.44 -1.16
N TYR A 581 -0.99 15.52 -1.93
CA TYR A 581 -1.68 14.65 -2.86
C TYR A 581 -1.47 13.16 -2.51
N GLY A 582 -2.55 12.51 -2.07
CA GLY A 582 -2.52 11.08 -1.72
C GLY A 582 -1.76 10.75 -0.42
N ASP A 583 -1.67 9.47 -0.13
CA ASP A 583 -1.18 8.96 1.15
C ASP A 583 0.32 9.19 1.34
N ASN A 584 1.11 8.93 0.29
CA ASN A 584 2.58 8.98 0.37
C ASN A 584 3.12 10.39 0.70
N ASP A 585 2.45 11.44 0.21
CA ASP A 585 2.81 12.82 0.53
C ASP A 585 2.27 13.26 1.90
N THR A 586 1.18 12.67 2.37
CA THR A 586 0.45 13.11 3.56
C THR A 586 0.90 12.40 4.84
N PHE A 587 1.07 11.09 4.82
CA PHE A 587 1.31 10.30 6.05
C PHE A 587 2.64 10.64 6.75
N PRO A 588 3.74 10.95 6.06
CA PRO A 588 4.93 11.45 6.73
C PRO A 588 4.70 12.77 7.46
N LEU A 589 3.85 13.67 6.92
CA LEU A 589 3.49 14.93 7.57
C LEU A 589 2.67 14.69 8.84
N TRP A 590 1.67 13.82 8.76
CA TRP A 590 0.87 13.41 9.93
C TRP A 590 1.73 12.75 10.99
N TYR A 591 2.68 11.89 10.60
CA TYR A 591 3.63 11.29 11.55
C TYR A 591 4.39 12.36 12.32
N MET A 592 4.94 13.34 11.63
CA MET A 592 5.69 14.42 12.26
C MET A 592 4.83 15.25 13.21
N GLN A 593 3.57 15.54 12.86
CA GLN A 593 2.66 16.33 13.68
C GLN A 593 2.09 15.52 14.85
N GLU A 594 1.57 14.32 14.59
CA GLU A 594 0.84 13.51 15.58
C GLU A 594 1.75 12.75 16.55
N VAL A 595 2.96 12.40 16.12
CA VAL A 595 3.89 11.61 16.93
C VAL A 595 5.01 12.47 17.51
N GLU A 596 5.67 13.29 16.69
CA GLU A 596 6.81 14.10 17.13
C GLU A 596 6.41 15.53 17.56
N GLY A 597 5.16 15.94 17.32
CA GLY A 597 4.68 17.29 17.68
C GLY A 597 5.35 18.41 16.89
N TYR A 598 5.88 18.08 15.69
CA TYR A 598 6.63 19.02 14.86
C TYR A 598 5.70 19.80 13.95
N ARG A 599 5.81 21.15 13.96
CA ARG A 599 5.02 22.07 13.12
C ARG A 599 3.50 21.84 13.20
N THR A 600 2.98 21.72 14.43
CA THR A 600 1.52 21.63 14.72
C THR A 600 0.74 22.90 14.36
N ASP A 601 1.46 23.98 14.04
CA ASP A 601 0.92 25.22 13.48
C ASP A 601 0.49 25.08 12.01
N VAL A 602 1.01 24.11 11.28
CA VAL A 602 0.72 23.91 9.85
C VAL A 602 -0.54 23.07 9.65
N ARG A 603 -1.44 23.53 8.78
CA ARG A 603 -2.62 22.75 8.37
C ARG A 603 -2.27 21.86 7.19
N VAL A 604 -2.31 20.53 7.39
CA VAL A 604 -2.18 19.56 6.31
C VAL A 604 -3.54 19.30 5.67
N VAL A 605 -3.64 19.49 4.35
CA VAL A 605 -4.86 19.30 3.56
C VAL A 605 -4.59 18.27 2.48
N ASN A 606 -5.14 17.08 2.63
CA ASN A 606 -5.03 16.01 1.61
C ASN A 606 -6.14 16.20 0.56
N THR A 607 -5.74 16.45 -0.70
CA THR A 607 -6.69 16.70 -1.80
C THR A 607 -7.53 15.48 -2.14
N SER A 608 -7.01 14.28 -1.98
CA SER A 608 -7.78 13.06 -2.25
C SER A 608 -8.91 12.88 -1.23
N LEU A 609 -8.65 13.23 0.04
CA LEU A 609 -9.63 13.14 1.12
C LEU A 609 -10.66 14.28 1.09
N LEU A 610 -10.37 15.42 0.45
CA LEU A 610 -11.37 16.47 0.21
C LEU A 610 -12.55 16.03 -0.67
N MET A 611 -12.47 14.87 -1.32
CA MET A 611 -13.64 14.23 -1.95
C MET A 611 -14.63 13.68 -0.92
N CYS A 612 -14.22 13.48 0.32
CA CYS A 612 -15.02 12.89 1.38
C CYS A 612 -15.62 13.98 2.29
N ASP A 613 -16.90 13.89 2.56
CA ASP A 613 -17.65 14.84 3.41
C ASP A 613 -17.10 14.93 4.84
N TRP A 614 -16.76 13.79 5.46
CA TRP A 614 -16.19 13.73 6.80
C TRP A 614 -14.85 14.50 6.91
N TYR A 615 -14.08 14.55 5.81
CA TYR A 615 -12.80 15.27 5.81
C TYR A 615 -13.01 16.79 5.65
N ILE A 616 -13.99 17.21 4.83
CA ILE A 616 -14.41 18.60 4.75
C ILE A 616 -14.88 19.10 6.12
N ASP A 617 -15.70 18.31 6.83
CA ASP A 617 -16.14 18.61 8.21
C ASP A 617 -14.95 18.70 9.18
N GLN A 618 -13.96 17.81 9.00
CA GLN A 618 -12.73 17.82 9.80
C GLN A 618 -11.92 19.10 9.58
N MET A 619 -11.82 19.60 8.35
CA MET A 619 -11.09 20.83 8.03
C MET A 619 -11.73 22.10 8.65
N ARG A 620 -12.99 22.06 9.03
CA ARG A 620 -13.71 23.13 9.73
C ARG A 620 -13.39 23.23 11.23
N ARG A 621 -12.55 22.34 11.75
CA ARG A 621 -12.18 22.35 13.17
C ARG A 621 -10.74 22.80 13.34
N GLN A 622 -10.45 23.45 14.47
CA GLN A 622 -9.09 23.72 14.89
C GLN A 622 -8.40 22.43 15.30
N PHE A 623 -7.13 22.27 14.92
CA PHE A 623 -6.26 21.19 15.37
C PHE A 623 -4.97 21.77 15.93
N TYR A 624 -4.64 21.43 17.17
CA TYR A 624 -3.48 22.00 17.87
C TYR A 624 -3.42 23.52 17.73
N ASP A 625 -2.30 24.05 17.22
CA ASP A 625 -2.10 25.48 17.00
C ASP A 625 -2.64 25.97 15.65
N SER A 626 -3.08 25.04 14.78
CA SER A 626 -3.56 25.37 13.43
C SER A 626 -5.05 25.73 13.45
N PRO A 627 -5.45 26.96 13.04
CA PRO A 627 -6.85 27.36 12.95
C PRO A 627 -7.64 26.51 11.93
N ALA A 628 -8.97 26.50 12.09
CA ALA A 628 -9.88 25.93 11.10
C ALA A 628 -9.71 26.57 9.72
N LEU A 629 -9.99 25.82 8.65
CA LEU A 629 -10.16 26.41 7.33
C LEU A 629 -11.50 27.17 7.26
N PRO A 630 -11.54 28.37 6.69
CA PRO A 630 -12.76 29.18 6.59
C PRO A 630 -13.71 28.65 5.48
N LEU A 631 -14.21 27.46 5.65
CA LEU A 631 -15.17 26.82 4.75
C LEU A 631 -16.59 27.24 5.11
N SER A 632 -17.37 27.66 4.11
CA SER A 632 -18.74 28.18 4.26
C SER A 632 -19.80 27.39 3.50
N LEU A 633 -19.43 26.40 2.68
CA LEU A 633 -20.38 25.52 2.00
C LEU A 633 -21.35 24.85 3.00
N PRO A 634 -22.67 24.93 2.81
CA PRO A 634 -23.59 24.16 3.61
C PRO A 634 -23.33 22.65 3.50
N GLN A 635 -23.48 21.90 4.59
CA GLN A 635 -23.21 20.47 4.63
C GLN A 635 -23.97 19.69 3.54
N LYS A 636 -25.22 20.04 3.26
CA LYS A 636 -26.04 19.46 2.19
C LYS A 636 -25.43 19.54 0.79
N MET A 637 -24.43 20.42 0.55
CA MET A 637 -23.78 20.58 -0.75
C MET A 637 -22.57 19.69 -0.95
N TYR A 638 -22.09 19.01 0.08
CA TYR A 638 -20.96 18.08 -0.06
C TYR A 638 -21.20 16.73 0.62
N LYS A 639 -22.39 16.55 1.21
CA LYS A 639 -22.74 15.32 1.90
C LYS A 639 -22.95 14.15 0.92
N GLY A 640 -22.47 12.96 1.30
CA GLY A 640 -22.57 11.77 0.47
C GLY A 640 -22.03 11.99 -0.94
N LYS A 641 -22.81 11.69 -1.96
CA LYS A 641 -22.45 11.84 -3.38
C LYS A 641 -22.76 13.21 -3.98
N THR A 642 -23.40 14.11 -3.20
CA THR A 642 -23.74 15.47 -3.71
C THR A 642 -22.50 16.18 -4.20
N ASN A 643 -22.58 16.73 -5.40
CA ASN A 643 -21.51 17.49 -6.06
C ASN A 643 -20.18 16.69 -6.23
N GLU A 644 -20.22 15.37 -6.37
CA GLU A 644 -19.02 14.61 -6.74
C GLU A 644 -18.42 15.10 -8.07
N THR A 645 -19.30 15.47 -9.01
CA THR A 645 -18.92 16.13 -10.28
C THR A 645 -19.87 17.29 -10.53
N VAL A 646 -19.32 18.48 -10.71
CA VAL A 646 -20.07 19.71 -10.97
C VAL A 646 -19.76 20.17 -12.39
N TYR A 647 -20.77 20.15 -13.23
CA TYR A 647 -20.63 20.50 -14.66
C TYR A 647 -20.80 21.99 -14.91
N LEU A 648 -20.16 22.50 -15.97
CA LEU A 648 -20.40 23.85 -16.47
C LEU A 648 -21.81 23.93 -17.04
N ASN A 649 -22.56 24.99 -16.66
CA ASN A 649 -23.84 25.28 -17.30
C ASN A 649 -23.61 25.93 -18.68
N ASP A 650 -23.68 25.09 -19.71
CA ASP A 650 -23.53 25.51 -21.11
C ASP A 650 -24.82 26.03 -21.77
N ASP A 651 -25.91 26.18 -20.98
CA ASP A 651 -27.17 26.70 -21.49
C ASP A 651 -27.00 28.14 -22.04
N PRO A 652 -27.46 28.43 -23.26
CA PRO A 652 -27.40 29.78 -23.83
C PRO A 652 -28.10 30.85 -22.98
N SER A 653 -29.04 30.48 -22.12
CA SER A 653 -29.70 31.41 -21.18
C SER A 653 -28.82 31.78 -19.98
N ASN A 654 -27.67 31.12 -19.76
CA ASN A 654 -26.73 31.43 -18.70
C ASN A 654 -26.00 32.77 -19.02
N PRO A 655 -26.27 33.83 -18.26
CA PRO A 655 -25.69 35.16 -18.52
C PRO A 655 -24.20 35.25 -18.17
N PHE A 656 -23.63 34.25 -17.51
CA PHE A 656 -22.26 34.25 -17.01
C PHE A 656 -21.32 33.31 -17.76
N ARG A 657 -21.83 32.50 -18.69
CA ARG A 657 -21.12 31.38 -19.36
C ARG A 657 -19.70 31.76 -19.81
N ASP A 658 -19.54 32.93 -20.46
CA ASP A 658 -18.27 33.38 -21.03
C ASP A 658 -17.60 34.50 -20.21
N LYS A 659 -18.19 34.89 -19.07
CA LYS A 659 -17.71 35.97 -18.25
C LYS A 659 -16.83 35.48 -17.14
N GLU A 660 -15.84 36.28 -16.80
CA GLU A 660 -15.09 36.06 -15.55
C GLU A 660 -15.92 36.57 -14.37
N LEU A 661 -15.99 35.79 -13.29
CA LEU A 661 -16.69 36.17 -12.06
C LEU A 661 -15.70 36.27 -10.90
N ASP A 662 -15.92 37.24 -10.04
CA ASP A 662 -15.32 37.27 -8.72
C ASP A 662 -15.69 36.02 -7.93
N ILE A 663 -14.73 35.41 -7.22
CA ILE A 663 -14.90 34.11 -6.54
C ILE A 663 -16.03 34.13 -5.49
N LYS A 664 -16.29 35.25 -4.80
CA LYS A 664 -17.40 35.37 -3.85
C LYS A 664 -18.73 35.29 -4.58
N THR A 665 -18.87 36.11 -5.64
CA THR A 665 -20.06 36.10 -6.51
C THR A 665 -20.30 34.73 -7.11
N PHE A 666 -19.22 34.08 -7.57
CA PHE A 666 -19.27 32.71 -8.11
C PHE A 666 -19.80 31.70 -7.07
N MET A 667 -19.24 31.71 -5.87
CA MET A 667 -19.66 30.78 -4.79
C MET A 667 -21.05 31.14 -4.25
N ASP A 668 -21.46 32.42 -4.23
CA ASP A 668 -22.81 32.84 -3.82
C ASP A 668 -23.88 32.33 -4.81
N LEU A 669 -23.62 32.39 -6.11
CA LEU A 669 -24.50 31.82 -7.13
C LEU A 669 -24.69 30.32 -6.93
N ILE A 670 -23.58 29.57 -6.67
CA ILE A 670 -23.62 28.13 -6.39
C ILE A 670 -24.43 27.85 -5.12
N ARG A 671 -24.16 28.59 -4.02
CA ARG A 671 -24.86 28.37 -2.72
C ARG A 671 -26.32 28.76 -2.77
N SER A 672 -26.71 29.69 -3.64
CA SER A 672 -28.09 30.20 -3.74
C SER A 672 -29.11 29.11 -4.12
N GLY A 673 -28.67 28.05 -4.78
CA GLY A 673 -29.54 27.01 -5.35
C GLY A 673 -30.48 27.56 -6.43
N HIS A 674 -30.09 28.66 -7.12
CA HIS A 674 -30.85 29.23 -8.20
C HIS A 674 -31.10 28.20 -9.32
N PRO A 675 -32.30 28.12 -9.92
CA PRO A 675 -32.65 27.10 -10.92
C PRO A 675 -31.66 26.97 -12.09
N LEU A 676 -31.01 28.04 -12.52
CA LEU A 676 -29.98 28.04 -13.57
C LEU A 676 -28.67 27.37 -13.13
N PHE A 677 -28.41 27.25 -11.84
CA PHE A 677 -27.13 26.75 -11.30
C PHE A 677 -27.31 25.52 -10.42
N ARG A 678 -28.36 24.75 -10.68
CA ARG A 678 -28.63 23.46 -10.06
C ARG A 678 -29.20 22.47 -11.07
N GLN A 679 -28.86 21.22 -10.87
CA GLN A 679 -29.44 20.09 -11.59
C GLN A 679 -29.99 19.11 -10.56
N GLU A 680 -31.25 18.70 -10.74
CA GLU A 680 -31.87 17.69 -9.90
C GLU A 680 -31.35 16.30 -10.30
N ASP A 681 -30.90 15.54 -9.31
CA ASP A 681 -30.53 14.14 -9.49
C ASP A 681 -31.78 13.23 -9.50
N MET A 682 -31.59 11.94 -9.69
CA MET A 682 -32.68 10.95 -9.72
C MET A 682 -33.36 10.74 -8.34
N PHE A 683 -32.81 11.28 -7.25
CA PHE A 683 -33.37 11.18 -5.89
C PHE A 683 -34.03 12.48 -5.44
N GLY A 684 -34.12 13.47 -6.30
CA GLY A 684 -34.65 14.78 -5.94
C GLY A 684 -33.65 15.66 -5.16
N GLN A 685 -32.38 15.26 -5.09
CA GLN A 685 -31.29 16.07 -4.57
C GLN A 685 -30.76 16.99 -5.68
N TYR A 686 -30.10 18.08 -5.31
CA TYR A 686 -29.64 19.05 -6.26
C TYR A 686 -28.12 19.11 -6.26
N ASP A 687 -27.53 18.75 -7.40
CA ASP A 687 -26.13 19.09 -7.70
C ASP A 687 -26.03 20.52 -8.24
N ALA A 688 -24.92 21.19 -7.91
CA ALA A 688 -24.61 22.52 -8.44
C ALA A 688 -24.19 22.43 -9.93
N LEU A 689 -24.43 23.51 -10.65
CA LEU A 689 -23.86 23.77 -11.97
C LEU A 689 -22.96 25.01 -11.87
N LEU A 690 -21.81 24.97 -12.54
CA LEU A 690 -20.89 26.12 -12.56
C LEU A 690 -21.45 27.24 -13.44
N PRO A 691 -21.51 28.48 -12.93
CA PRO A 691 -21.92 29.64 -13.74
C PRO A 691 -20.96 29.94 -14.91
N THR A 692 -19.66 29.75 -14.65
CA THR A 692 -18.55 29.96 -15.58
C THR A 692 -17.37 29.09 -15.19
N ASN A 693 -16.38 28.93 -16.04
CA ASN A 693 -15.09 28.32 -15.70
C ASN A 693 -13.96 29.36 -15.49
N LYS A 694 -14.27 30.66 -15.58
CA LYS A 694 -13.31 31.79 -15.41
C LYS A 694 -13.58 32.52 -14.10
N ILE A 695 -12.59 32.52 -13.22
CA ILE A 695 -12.74 33.08 -11.85
C ILE A 695 -11.62 34.07 -11.58
N SER A 696 -11.96 35.18 -10.95
CA SER A 696 -10.99 36.08 -10.35
C SER A 696 -11.02 35.97 -8.81
N ILE A 697 -9.86 35.93 -8.20
CA ILE A 697 -9.68 35.81 -6.75
C ILE A 697 -9.03 37.11 -6.25
N PRO A 698 -9.75 37.96 -5.49
CA PRO A 698 -9.19 39.23 -5.03
C PRO A 698 -8.03 39.02 -4.05
N VAL A 699 -7.03 39.87 -4.15
CA VAL A 699 -5.83 39.88 -3.32
C VAL A 699 -5.92 40.93 -2.23
N ASN A 700 -5.79 40.51 -0.97
CA ASN A 700 -5.58 41.44 0.13
C ASN A 700 -4.09 41.78 0.25
N LYS A 701 -3.64 42.80 -0.47
CA LYS A 701 -2.23 43.20 -0.55
C LYS A 701 -1.63 43.58 0.81
N GLU A 702 -2.41 44.23 1.68
CA GLU A 702 -1.97 44.58 3.02
C GLU A 702 -1.66 43.33 3.86
N ASN A 703 -2.56 42.38 3.86
CA ASN A 703 -2.35 41.11 4.57
C ASN A 703 -1.20 40.30 3.96
N ALA A 704 -1.10 40.25 2.64
CA ALA A 704 -0.04 39.48 1.97
C ALA A 704 1.37 39.96 2.41
N VAL A 705 1.56 41.26 2.57
CA VAL A 705 2.81 41.85 3.10
C VAL A 705 2.91 41.66 4.61
N LYS A 706 1.84 41.96 5.37
CA LYS A 706 1.80 41.90 6.82
C LYS A 706 2.13 40.50 7.37
N TYR A 707 1.62 39.47 6.73
CA TYR A 707 1.82 38.07 7.15
C TYR A 707 3.00 37.39 6.45
N GLY A 708 3.79 38.14 5.66
CA GLY A 708 5.02 37.65 5.04
C GLY A 708 4.81 36.62 3.92
N LEU A 709 3.66 36.73 3.21
CA LEU A 709 3.44 35.91 2.01
C LEU A 709 4.35 36.39 0.87
N VAL A 710 4.64 37.66 0.85
CA VAL A 710 5.58 38.32 -0.04
C VAL A 710 6.48 39.26 0.75
N ARG A 711 7.65 39.57 0.21
CA ARG A 711 8.56 40.55 0.78
C ARG A 711 8.03 41.99 0.58
N PRO A 712 8.35 42.96 1.47
CA PRO A 712 7.91 44.33 1.32
C PRO A 712 8.30 44.98 -0.03
N GLU A 713 9.46 44.62 -0.56
CA GLU A 713 9.96 45.10 -1.86
C GLU A 713 9.16 44.55 -3.06
N GLU A 714 8.42 43.46 -2.88
CA GLU A 714 7.58 42.85 -3.91
C GLU A 714 6.18 43.45 -3.94
N ALA A 715 5.80 44.23 -2.91
CA ALA A 715 4.48 44.85 -2.79
C ALA A 715 4.01 45.65 -4.04
N PRO A 716 4.89 46.38 -4.76
CA PRO A 716 4.51 47.08 -5.99
C PRO A 716 4.09 46.18 -7.15
N TYR A 717 4.46 44.90 -7.14
CA TYR A 717 4.20 43.93 -8.22
C TYR A 717 2.97 43.06 -7.96
N LEU A 718 2.29 43.27 -6.81
CA LEU A 718 1.14 42.45 -6.45
C LEU A 718 -0.04 42.73 -7.39
N GLU A 719 -0.62 41.66 -7.91
CA GLU A 719 -1.87 41.69 -8.65
C GLU A 719 -3.04 42.13 -7.76
N ASP A 720 -4.05 42.77 -8.33
CA ASP A 720 -5.29 43.07 -7.61
C ASP A 720 -6.19 41.86 -7.44
N SER A 721 -6.07 40.89 -8.37
CA SER A 721 -6.78 39.62 -8.37
C SER A 721 -5.99 38.56 -9.13
N LEU A 722 -6.09 37.32 -8.69
CA LEU A 722 -5.62 36.19 -9.48
C LEU A 722 -6.69 35.78 -10.48
N HIS A 723 -6.32 35.51 -11.71
CA HIS A 723 -7.20 35.09 -12.80
C HIS A 723 -6.96 33.61 -13.13
N ILE A 724 -7.94 32.76 -12.86
CA ILE A 724 -7.83 31.35 -13.07
C ILE A 724 -8.92 30.78 -13.99
N THR A 725 -8.61 29.72 -14.68
CA THR A 725 -9.58 28.91 -15.41
C THR A 725 -9.65 27.54 -14.78
N ILE A 726 -10.85 27.12 -14.39
CA ILE A 726 -11.13 25.83 -13.75
C ILE A 726 -11.80 24.87 -14.72
N GLY A 727 -11.83 23.58 -14.36
CA GLY A 727 -12.49 22.54 -15.13
C GLY A 727 -11.55 21.80 -16.07
N ASN A 728 -11.95 20.59 -16.43
CA ASN A 728 -11.20 19.73 -17.35
C ASN A 728 -11.95 19.67 -18.69
N PRO A 729 -11.41 20.24 -19.79
CA PRO A 729 -12.05 20.22 -21.10
C PRO A 729 -12.36 18.81 -21.61
N ALA A 730 -11.50 17.84 -21.29
CA ALA A 730 -11.71 16.44 -21.67
C ALA A 730 -12.89 15.77 -20.92
N ARG A 731 -13.40 16.40 -19.86
CA ARG A 731 -14.54 15.96 -19.05
C ARG A 731 -15.69 16.97 -19.06
N GLY A 732 -15.92 17.69 -20.15
CA GLY A 732 -17.02 18.63 -20.28
C GLY A 732 -16.87 19.89 -19.40
N ASN A 733 -15.65 20.36 -19.16
CA ASN A 733 -15.35 21.49 -18.27
C ASN A 733 -15.92 21.32 -16.84
N SER A 734 -16.02 20.09 -16.36
CA SER A 734 -16.46 19.80 -14.99
C SER A 734 -15.33 19.93 -13.97
N ILE A 735 -15.72 20.19 -12.72
CA ILE A 735 -14.85 20.09 -11.53
C ILE A 735 -15.37 19.00 -10.60
N ASP A 736 -14.54 18.55 -9.70
CA ASP A 736 -14.90 17.60 -8.64
C ASP A 736 -15.19 18.29 -7.29
N LYS A 737 -15.77 17.56 -6.35
CA LYS A 737 -16.12 18.03 -5.01
C LYS A 737 -14.93 18.69 -4.29
N LYS A 738 -13.73 18.11 -4.39
CA LYS A 738 -12.54 18.69 -3.76
C LYS A 738 -12.22 20.08 -4.30
N THR A 739 -12.38 20.28 -5.62
CA THR A 739 -12.17 21.58 -6.26
C THR A 739 -13.22 22.58 -5.78
N LEU A 740 -14.49 22.16 -5.69
CA LEU A 740 -15.55 23.01 -5.17
C LEU A 740 -15.28 23.42 -3.70
N ALA A 741 -14.88 22.49 -2.85
CA ALA A 741 -14.52 22.76 -1.46
C ALA A 741 -13.30 23.70 -1.34
N PHE A 742 -12.30 23.53 -2.21
CA PHE A 742 -11.13 24.39 -2.22
C PHE A 742 -11.43 25.80 -2.73
N LEU A 743 -12.32 25.94 -3.72
CA LEU A 743 -12.82 27.25 -4.17
C LEU A 743 -13.63 27.95 -3.06
N ASP A 744 -14.44 27.20 -2.29
CA ASP A 744 -15.14 27.76 -1.13
C ASP A 744 -14.15 28.28 -0.07
N PHE A 745 -13.10 27.51 0.21
CA PHE A 745 -11.99 27.96 1.07
C PHE A 745 -11.37 29.27 0.52
N LEU A 746 -11.00 29.32 -0.76
CA LEU A 746 -10.40 30.49 -1.40
C LEU A 746 -11.35 31.69 -1.40
N SER A 747 -12.67 31.50 -1.51
CA SER A 747 -13.66 32.57 -1.46
C SER A 747 -13.70 33.31 -0.12
N ASN A 748 -13.23 32.65 0.95
CA ASN A 748 -13.17 33.21 2.30
C ASN A 748 -11.72 33.50 2.77
N TYR A 749 -10.73 33.23 1.92
CA TYR A 749 -9.32 33.41 2.23
C TYR A 749 -8.94 34.89 2.30
N GLN A 750 -8.26 35.29 3.37
CA GLN A 750 -7.93 36.68 3.63
C GLN A 750 -6.45 37.01 3.38
N TRP A 751 -5.68 36.13 2.78
CA TRP A 751 -4.22 36.24 2.59
C TRP A 751 -3.46 36.41 3.91
N ASP A 752 -3.93 35.80 4.96
CA ASP A 752 -3.39 35.85 6.32
C ASP A 752 -2.51 34.64 6.70
N ARG A 753 -2.46 33.63 5.84
CA ARG A 753 -1.69 32.40 6.02
C ARG A 753 -1.09 31.96 4.68
N PRO A 754 0.20 31.56 4.61
CA PRO A 754 0.74 31.04 3.35
C PRO A 754 0.12 29.70 2.97
N ILE A 755 -0.20 29.54 1.69
CA ILE A 755 -0.67 28.28 1.11
C ILE A 755 0.47 27.70 0.29
N HIS A 756 0.79 26.42 0.58
CA HIS A 756 1.82 25.66 -0.11
C HIS A 756 1.22 24.40 -0.72
N PHE A 757 1.75 23.97 -1.85
CA PHE A 757 1.42 22.70 -2.50
C PHE A 757 2.66 21.82 -2.50
N GLY A 758 2.49 20.56 -2.14
CA GLY A 758 3.59 19.59 -2.21
C GLY A 758 4.14 19.44 -3.62
N LEU A 759 5.42 19.17 -3.76
CA LEU A 759 6.14 19.09 -5.05
C LEU A 759 5.46 18.10 -6.03
N GLY A 760 4.91 16.99 -5.53
CA GLY A 760 4.15 16.01 -6.31
C GLY A 760 2.93 16.58 -7.05
N SER A 761 2.38 17.71 -6.61
CA SER A 761 1.24 18.40 -7.26
C SER A 761 1.58 18.88 -8.69
N ALA A 762 2.86 19.14 -8.97
CA ALA A 762 3.32 19.54 -10.30
C ALA A 762 3.17 18.46 -11.39
N ALA A 763 2.92 17.22 -11.03
CA ALA A 763 2.69 16.15 -12.00
C ALA A 763 1.41 16.37 -12.85
N ASN A 764 0.38 17.04 -12.27
CA ASN A 764 -0.83 17.47 -12.97
C ASN A 764 -1.31 18.80 -12.40
N PRO A 765 -0.66 19.93 -12.75
CA PRO A 765 -0.89 21.21 -12.11
C PRO A 765 -2.34 21.70 -12.24
N ALA A 766 -2.93 21.54 -13.41
CA ALA A 766 -4.30 22.02 -13.67
C ALA A 766 -5.34 21.40 -12.71
N THR A 767 -5.15 20.14 -12.33
CA THR A 767 -6.04 19.43 -11.41
C THR A 767 -5.60 19.55 -9.95
N ASN A 768 -4.28 19.41 -9.69
CA ASN A 768 -3.76 19.33 -8.33
C ASN A 768 -3.50 20.70 -7.69
N MET A 769 -3.35 21.74 -8.50
CA MET A 769 -3.19 23.14 -8.06
C MET A 769 -4.42 24.00 -8.36
N PHE A 770 -5.55 23.40 -8.70
CA PHE A 770 -6.85 24.08 -8.87
C PHE A 770 -6.85 25.29 -9.81
N GLY A 771 -6.01 25.28 -10.85
CA GLY A 771 -5.86 26.40 -11.79
C GLY A 771 -4.90 27.50 -11.32
N LEU A 772 -4.26 27.36 -10.16
CA LEU A 772 -3.37 28.37 -9.56
C LEU A 772 -1.90 28.26 -10.00
N GLN A 773 -1.56 27.34 -10.91
CA GLN A 773 -0.17 27.06 -11.29
C GLN A 773 0.62 28.30 -11.75
N ASP A 774 -0.03 29.29 -12.34
CA ASP A 774 0.62 30.52 -12.81
C ASP A 774 1.08 31.45 -11.69
N TYR A 775 0.65 31.20 -10.46
CA TYR A 775 0.90 32.01 -9.27
C TYR A 775 1.72 31.25 -8.21
N MET A 776 2.55 30.30 -8.65
CA MET A 776 3.32 29.44 -7.77
C MET A 776 4.82 29.75 -7.87
N ILE A 777 5.49 29.76 -6.71
CA ILE A 777 6.96 29.80 -6.61
C ILE A 777 7.45 28.67 -5.71
N LEU A 778 8.52 27.98 -6.09
CA LEU A 778 9.08 26.90 -5.29
C LEU A 778 9.87 27.45 -4.09
N GLU A 779 9.57 26.94 -2.89
CA GLU A 779 10.34 27.14 -1.66
C GLU A 779 10.63 25.77 -1.03
N GLY A 780 11.88 25.32 -1.03
CA GLY A 780 12.24 23.97 -0.57
C GLY A 780 11.51 22.88 -1.35
N LEU A 781 10.69 22.04 -0.68
CA LEU A 781 9.91 20.96 -1.31
C LEU A 781 8.45 21.37 -1.64
N THR A 782 8.12 22.64 -1.57
CA THR A 782 6.73 23.08 -1.75
C THR A 782 6.60 24.28 -2.69
N TYR A 783 5.51 24.30 -3.47
CA TYR A 783 5.11 25.46 -4.26
C TYR A 783 4.24 26.38 -3.40
N LYS A 784 4.71 27.56 -3.13
CA LYS A 784 3.98 28.61 -2.40
C LYS A 784 3.12 29.42 -3.34
N LEU A 785 1.86 29.64 -2.96
CA LEU A 785 0.95 30.56 -3.64
C LEU A 785 1.36 32.01 -3.34
N VAL A 786 1.64 32.76 -4.39
CA VAL A 786 2.00 34.16 -4.31
C VAL A 786 1.04 35.01 -5.16
N PRO A 787 0.69 36.23 -4.73
CA PRO A 787 -0.21 37.12 -5.50
C PRO A 787 0.54 37.87 -6.60
N VAL A 788 1.39 37.17 -7.34
CA VAL A 788 2.17 37.66 -8.49
C VAL A 788 2.11 36.62 -9.58
N LYS A 789 1.82 37.02 -10.80
CA LYS A 789 1.79 36.11 -11.94
C LYS A 789 3.21 35.68 -12.32
N ILE A 790 3.57 34.45 -12.02
CA ILE A 790 4.88 33.85 -12.33
C ILE A 790 4.85 33.20 -13.72
N GLY A 791 3.80 32.41 -14.03
CA GLY A 791 3.61 31.75 -15.32
C GLY A 791 4.58 30.60 -15.61
N ASN A 792 5.43 30.22 -14.65
CA ASN A 792 6.44 29.17 -14.79
C ASN A 792 6.65 28.44 -13.46
N LEU A 793 6.39 27.13 -13.44
CA LEU A 793 6.61 26.28 -12.28
C LEU A 793 8.10 26.00 -11.97
N ASP A 794 9.01 26.40 -12.86
CA ASP A 794 10.46 26.31 -12.63
C ASP A 794 10.97 27.47 -11.76
N ALA A 795 10.15 28.48 -11.50
CA ALA A 795 10.53 29.61 -10.65
C ALA A 795 10.68 29.18 -9.19
N CYS A 796 11.79 29.59 -8.59
CA CYS A 796 12.16 29.22 -7.21
C CYS A 796 12.66 30.46 -6.45
N ASP A 797 12.27 30.60 -5.18
CA ASP A 797 12.93 31.51 -4.26
C ASP A 797 14.24 30.88 -3.79
N GLY A 798 15.33 31.27 -4.43
CA GLY A 798 16.66 30.73 -4.18
C GLY A 798 17.16 31.00 -2.76
N ASP A 799 16.99 32.23 -2.26
CA ASP A 799 17.41 32.65 -0.92
C ASP A 799 16.70 31.85 0.17
N ARG A 800 15.38 31.76 0.07
CA ARG A 800 14.57 31.04 1.05
C ARG A 800 14.84 29.55 0.99
N SER A 801 14.93 28.98 -0.20
CA SER A 801 15.25 27.56 -0.39
C SER A 801 16.64 27.21 0.16
N TYR A 802 17.65 28.06 -0.08
CA TYR A 802 18.98 27.85 0.48
C TYR A 802 18.97 27.78 2.01
N GLN A 803 18.29 28.72 2.69
CA GLN A 803 18.16 28.72 4.15
C GLN A 803 17.47 27.44 4.67
N ILE A 804 16.38 27.03 4.03
CA ILE A 804 15.61 25.83 4.41
C ILE A 804 16.49 24.59 4.24
N ILE A 805 17.11 24.42 3.06
CA ILE A 805 17.89 23.23 2.72
C ILE A 805 19.12 23.08 3.63
N THR A 806 19.87 24.16 3.85
CA THR A 806 21.11 24.09 4.63
C THR A 806 20.91 24.04 6.13
N GLN A 807 19.79 24.58 6.66
CA GLN A 807 19.59 24.72 8.10
C GLN A 807 18.57 23.76 8.71
N GLN A 808 17.64 23.21 7.91
CA GLN A 808 16.46 22.50 8.42
C GLN A 808 16.27 21.09 7.88
N TRP A 809 16.81 20.81 6.66
CA TRP A 809 16.60 19.52 6.02
C TRP A 809 17.43 18.41 6.63
N GLU A 810 16.82 17.23 6.64
CA GLU A 810 17.45 15.94 6.94
C GLU A 810 17.42 15.07 5.68
N PHE A 811 18.50 14.34 5.39
CA PHE A 811 18.60 13.52 4.18
C PHE A 811 18.34 12.03 4.44
N GLY A 812 17.79 11.67 5.61
CA GLY A 812 17.33 10.32 5.91
C GLY A 812 18.37 9.20 5.83
N GLY A 813 19.68 9.52 5.92
CA GLY A 813 20.76 8.56 5.80
C GLY A 813 21.07 8.13 4.35
N MET A 814 20.67 8.92 3.36
CA MET A 814 20.93 8.63 1.94
C MET A 814 22.40 8.57 1.58
N ASP A 815 23.28 9.29 2.32
CA ASP A 815 24.73 9.28 2.19
C ASP A 815 25.42 8.08 2.85
N ASN A 816 24.76 7.43 3.81
CA ASN A 816 25.35 6.33 4.56
C ASN A 816 25.31 5.02 3.76
N PRO A 817 26.44 4.43 3.35
CA PRO A 817 26.48 3.21 2.54
C PRO A 817 25.88 1.98 3.24
N LYS A 818 25.75 2.01 4.58
CA LYS A 818 25.12 0.93 5.34
C LYS A 818 23.60 0.99 5.27
N THR A 819 23.01 2.17 5.07
CA THR A 819 21.55 2.31 4.99
C THR A 819 21.02 1.59 3.75
N TYR A 820 20.04 0.71 3.94
CA TYR A 820 19.26 0.19 2.83
C TYR A 820 18.30 1.27 2.32
N LEU A 821 18.36 1.57 1.04
CA LEU A 821 17.44 2.47 0.34
C LEU A 821 16.56 1.64 -0.59
N SER A 822 15.28 1.55 -0.28
CA SER A 822 14.30 0.93 -1.17
C SER A 822 14.06 1.77 -2.43
N GLU A 823 13.39 1.22 -3.43
CA GLU A 823 12.99 1.98 -4.63
C GLU A 823 12.23 3.27 -4.27
N ALA A 824 11.36 3.24 -3.23
CA ALA A 824 10.64 4.42 -2.77
C ALA A 824 11.58 5.49 -2.19
N ASP A 825 12.61 5.10 -1.43
CA ASP A 825 13.62 6.04 -0.92
C ASP A 825 14.43 6.66 -2.06
N ARG A 826 14.83 5.85 -3.07
CA ARG A 826 15.56 6.34 -4.25
C ARG A 826 14.71 7.31 -5.09
N ARG A 827 13.42 7.04 -5.24
CA ARG A 827 12.48 7.95 -5.91
C ARG A 827 12.33 9.26 -5.13
N THR A 828 12.29 9.22 -3.81
CA THR A 828 12.27 10.41 -2.96
C THR A 828 13.51 11.27 -3.12
N ALA A 829 14.69 10.64 -3.19
CA ALA A 829 15.95 11.35 -3.44
C ALA A 829 15.92 12.14 -4.77
N THR A 830 15.23 11.63 -5.78
CA THR A 830 15.02 12.35 -7.06
C THR A 830 14.27 13.67 -6.86
N HIS A 831 13.23 13.70 -6.02
CA HIS A 831 12.49 14.92 -5.68
C HIS A 831 13.34 15.90 -4.87
N VAL A 832 14.10 15.42 -3.90
CA VAL A 832 15.02 16.25 -3.10
C VAL A 832 16.08 16.88 -4.00
N ARG A 833 16.69 16.12 -4.90
CA ARG A 833 17.67 16.60 -5.87
C ARG A 833 17.09 17.63 -6.82
N SER A 834 15.85 17.42 -7.32
CA SER A 834 15.19 18.38 -8.20
C SER A 834 14.99 19.73 -7.53
N ALA A 835 14.56 19.75 -6.27
CA ALA A 835 14.37 20.99 -5.51
C ALA A 835 15.70 21.74 -5.30
N ILE A 836 16.79 21.02 -5.00
CA ILE A 836 18.15 21.61 -4.90
C ILE A 836 18.58 22.20 -6.25
N ASN A 837 18.32 21.52 -7.37
CA ASN A 837 18.64 22.03 -8.71
C ASN A 837 17.88 23.31 -9.02
N PHE A 838 16.57 23.40 -8.70
CA PHE A 838 15.78 24.63 -8.87
C PHE A 838 16.31 25.78 -8.01
N ALA A 839 16.61 25.52 -6.74
CA ALA A 839 17.18 26.51 -5.84
C ALA A 839 18.56 27.03 -6.33
N SER A 840 19.42 26.12 -6.78
CA SER A 840 20.74 26.46 -7.31
C SER A 840 20.63 27.30 -8.58
N ARG A 841 19.69 26.96 -9.47
CA ARG A 841 19.45 27.74 -10.70
C ARG A 841 18.97 29.14 -10.37
N ALA A 842 18.06 29.31 -9.41
CA ALA A 842 17.56 30.60 -8.97
C ALA A 842 18.68 31.47 -8.39
N LEU A 843 19.51 30.92 -7.49
CA LEU A 843 20.67 31.63 -6.94
C LEU A 843 21.65 32.10 -8.02
N MET A 844 21.90 31.29 -9.06
CA MET A 844 22.77 31.69 -10.18
C MET A 844 22.15 32.81 -11.01
N LEU A 845 20.83 32.81 -11.21
CA LEU A 845 20.13 33.92 -11.89
C LEU A 845 20.23 35.22 -11.10
N ASP A 846 20.27 35.14 -9.77
CA ASP A 846 20.49 36.28 -8.87
C ASP A 846 21.97 36.65 -8.73
N GLY A 847 22.89 35.96 -9.42
CA GLY A 847 24.32 36.20 -9.41
C GLY A 847 25.08 35.53 -8.25
N ASP A 848 24.41 34.77 -7.38
CA ASP A 848 25.03 34.07 -6.24
C ASP A 848 25.50 32.66 -6.58
N THR A 849 26.53 32.61 -7.41
CA THR A 849 27.15 31.33 -7.84
C THR A 849 27.80 30.56 -6.68
N ALA A 850 28.21 31.26 -5.61
CA ALA A 850 28.88 30.62 -4.48
C ALA A 850 27.92 29.74 -3.68
N ARG A 851 26.74 30.28 -3.30
CA ARG A 851 25.72 29.51 -2.59
C ARG A 851 25.10 28.43 -3.49
N ALA A 852 24.94 28.69 -4.78
CA ALA A 852 24.50 27.67 -5.74
C ALA A 852 25.45 26.46 -5.78
N ARG A 853 26.78 26.72 -5.85
CA ARG A 853 27.80 25.66 -5.79
C ARG A 853 27.77 24.89 -4.48
N GLU A 854 27.57 25.56 -3.34
CA GLU A 854 27.43 24.90 -2.05
C GLU A 854 26.25 23.92 -2.01
N LEU A 855 25.06 24.32 -2.50
CA LEU A 855 23.89 23.45 -2.59
C LEU A 855 24.13 22.26 -3.52
N LEU A 856 24.74 22.47 -4.67
CA LEU A 856 25.02 21.38 -5.63
C LEU A 856 26.00 20.37 -5.03
N ASN A 857 27.05 20.85 -4.35
CA ASN A 857 28.00 19.97 -3.66
C ASN A 857 27.34 19.24 -2.49
N LEU A 858 26.44 19.89 -1.73
CA LEU A 858 25.63 19.24 -0.71
C LEU A 858 24.78 18.11 -1.32
N SER A 859 24.16 18.34 -2.49
CA SER A 859 23.39 17.31 -3.20
C SER A 859 24.25 16.11 -3.58
N VAL A 860 25.47 16.33 -4.08
CA VAL A 860 26.39 15.24 -4.45
C VAL A 860 26.86 14.48 -3.20
N GLU A 861 27.15 15.18 -2.10
CA GLU A 861 27.58 14.59 -0.84
C GLU A 861 26.48 13.74 -0.21
N LYS A 862 25.25 14.29 -0.09
CA LYS A 862 24.14 13.65 0.61
C LYS A 862 23.43 12.58 -0.22
N MET A 863 23.55 12.64 -1.53
CA MET A 863 22.98 11.68 -2.48
C MET A 863 24.03 11.23 -3.49
N PRO A 864 25.06 10.47 -3.06
CA PRO A 864 26.17 10.05 -3.93
C PRO A 864 25.68 9.16 -5.08
N ALA A 865 26.17 9.41 -6.29
CA ALA A 865 25.71 8.81 -7.54
C ALA A 865 25.69 7.27 -7.54
N ASN A 866 26.66 6.64 -6.88
CA ASN A 866 26.77 5.17 -6.80
C ASN A 866 25.64 4.47 -6.03
N ARG A 867 24.67 5.22 -5.49
CA ARG A 867 23.52 4.69 -4.76
C ARG A 867 22.20 4.86 -5.50
N PHE A 868 22.20 5.54 -6.63
CA PHE A 868 21.01 5.89 -7.40
C PHE A 868 21.19 5.55 -8.87
N GLU A 869 20.10 5.31 -9.56
CA GLU A 869 20.08 5.10 -11.00
C GLU A 869 20.39 6.41 -11.75
N PRO A 870 21.01 6.37 -12.93
CA PRO A 870 21.11 7.51 -13.83
C PRO A 870 19.72 8.11 -14.11
N ASN A 871 19.57 9.40 -13.98
CA ASN A 871 18.30 10.07 -14.23
C ASN A 871 18.52 11.54 -14.67
N TYR A 872 17.45 12.14 -15.16
CA TYR A 872 17.46 13.52 -15.65
C TYR A 872 18.03 14.53 -14.63
N TYR A 873 17.68 14.42 -13.35
CA TYR A 873 18.06 15.40 -12.34
C TYR A 873 19.53 15.31 -11.93
N VAL A 874 20.14 14.14 -11.99
CA VAL A 874 21.60 13.99 -11.80
C VAL A 874 22.34 14.66 -12.97
N ILE A 875 21.88 14.44 -14.20
CA ILE A 875 22.45 15.07 -15.39
C ILE A 875 22.27 16.58 -15.35
N GLU A 876 21.14 17.07 -14.88
CA GLU A 876 20.93 18.50 -14.64
C GLU A 876 21.88 19.05 -13.56
N THR A 877 22.11 18.31 -12.48
CA THR A 877 23.13 18.69 -11.46
C THR A 877 24.51 18.88 -12.09
N ILE A 878 24.92 18.01 -13.02
CA ILE A 878 26.19 18.15 -13.75
C ILE A 878 26.25 19.45 -14.56
N LYS A 879 25.18 19.74 -15.32
CA LYS A 879 25.03 21.01 -16.05
C LYS A 879 25.20 22.23 -15.14
N LEU A 880 24.51 22.19 -13.98
CA LEU A 880 24.52 23.30 -13.02
C LEU A 880 25.90 23.44 -12.34
N LEU A 881 26.59 22.35 -12.06
CA LEU A 881 27.96 22.37 -11.52
C LEU A 881 28.95 23.05 -12.50
N TYR A 882 28.86 22.76 -13.80
CA TYR A 882 29.65 23.50 -14.81
C TYR A 882 29.34 25.00 -14.78
N ALA A 883 28.04 25.34 -14.75
CA ALA A 883 27.62 26.75 -14.69
C ALA A 883 28.02 27.44 -13.37
N ALA A 884 28.11 26.70 -12.27
CA ALA A 884 28.57 27.16 -10.96
C ALA A 884 30.08 27.20 -10.81
N ALA A 885 30.81 27.03 -11.90
CA ALA A 885 32.29 27.02 -11.96
C ALA A 885 32.94 25.95 -11.05
N ASP A 886 32.34 24.75 -11.02
CA ASP A 886 32.94 23.57 -10.39
C ASP A 886 33.11 22.43 -11.42
N PRO A 887 34.02 22.57 -12.39
CA PRO A 887 34.20 21.57 -13.42
C PRO A 887 34.80 20.26 -12.89
N GLN A 888 35.53 20.29 -11.76
CA GLN A 888 36.13 19.07 -11.21
C GLN A 888 35.03 18.10 -10.71
N THR A 889 34.09 18.58 -9.92
CA THR A 889 32.97 17.78 -9.45
C THR A 889 32.05 17.37 -10.60
N ALA A 890 31.80 18.28 -11.55
CA ALA A 890 30.99 18.01 -12.75
C ALA A 890 31.60 16.90 -13.61
N ASP A 891 32.90 16.97 -13.92
CA ASP A 891 33.61 15.97 -14.73
C ASP A 891 33.66 14.59 -14.05
N SER A 892 33.86 14.57 -12.72
CA SER A 892 33.88 13.32 -11.96
C SER A 892 32.51 12.64 -12.03
N LEU A 893 31.46 13.41 -11.80
CA LEU A 893 30.06 12.89 -11.84
C LEU A 893 29.67 12.50 -13.28
N ALA A 894 30.01 13.31 -14.28
CA ALA A 894 29.73 13.01 -15.67
C ALA A 894 30.40 11.70 -16.15
N ARG A 895 31.65 11.46 -15.79
CA ARG A 895 32.37 10.21 -16.12
C ARG A 895 31.68 9.01 -15.48
N TYR A 896 31.24 9.13 -14.24
CA TYR A 896 30.52 8.07 -13.57
C TYR A 896 29.16 7.77 -14.26
N GLU A 897 28.38 8.80 -14.58
CA GLU A 897 27.06 8.63 -15.22
C GLU A 897 27.21 8.06 -16.66
N PHE A 898 28.19 8.50 -17.43
CA PHE A 898 28.51 7.89 -18.74
C PHE A 898 28.83 6.40 -18.61
N ASP A 899 29.66 6.02 -17.64
CA ASP A 899 30.04 4.64 -17.41
C ASP A 899 28.83 3.77 -17.06
N GLN A 900 27.92 4.28 -16.20
CA GLN A 900 26.71 3.55 -15.84
C GLN A 900 25.74 3.41 -17.03
N LEU A 901 25.50 4.50 -17.79
CA LEU A 901 24.65 4.48 -18.99
C LEU A 901 25.22 3.56 -20.08
N GLU A 902 26.55 3.54 -20.28
CA GLU A 902 27.22 2.62 -21.20
C GLU A 902 26.98 1.15 -20.78
N LYS A 903 27.14 0.84 -19.51
CA LYS A 903 26.89 -0.51 -18.95
C LYS A 903 25.43 -0.91 -19.13
N ASP A 904 24.47 -0.02 -18.83
CA ASP A 904 23.05 -0.27 -18.99
C ASP A 904 22.69 -0.55 -20.46
N LEU A 905 23.12 0.30 -21.38
CA LEU A 905 22.87 0.13 -22.81
C LEU A 905 23.49 -1.17 -23.33
N MET A 906 24.73 -1.47 -22.97
CA MET A 906 25.40 -2.74 -23.36
C MET A 906 24.65 -3.95 -22.77
N TYR A 907 24.16 -3.85 -21.55
CA TYR A 907 23.34 -4.88 -20.92
C TYR A 907 22.02 -5.08 -21.68
N PHE A 908 21.26 -4.01 -21.96
CA PHE A 908 20.01 -4.08 -22.70
C PHE A 908 20.19 -4.60 -24.14
N TYR A 909 21.29 -4.26 -24.80
CA TYR A 909 21.59 -4.77 -26.12
C TYR A 909 21.98 -6.25 -26.13
N SER A 910 22.47 -6.77 -25.02
CA SER A 910 22.84 -8.19 -24.87
C SER A 910 21.62 -9.13 -24.76
N PHE A 911 20.41 -8.60 -24.57
CA PHE A 911 19.22 -9.44 -24.43
C PHE A 911 18.87 -10.19 -25.73
N PRO A 912 18.45 -11.46 -25.63
CA PRO A 912 17.95 -12.21 -26.75
C PRO A 912 16.66 -11.59 -27.31
N ASN A 913 16.39 -11.80 -28.62
CA ASN A 913 15.24 -11.19 -29.32
C ASN A 913 13.90 -11.29 -28.59
N ARG A 914 13.64 -12.41 -27.88
CA ARG A 914 12.39 -12.65 -27.13
C ARG A 914 12.21 -11.71 -25.93
N LEU A 915 13.28 -11.16 -25.35
CA LEU A 915 13.26 -10.28 -24.18
C LEU A 915 13.55 -8.81 -24.53
N ARG A 916 14.11 -8.57 -25.72
CA ARG A 916 14.60 -7.27 -26.14
C ARG A 916 13.53 -6.18 -26.17
N MET A 917 12.31 -6.52 -26.59
CA MET A 917 11.21 -5.56 -26.60
C MET A 917 10.77 -5.11 -25.20
N ASN A 918 11.00 -5.93 -24.18
CA ASN A 918 10.66 -5.59 -22.79
C ASN A 918 11.59 -4.53 -22.17
N VAL A 919 12.74 -4.26 -22.81
CA VAL A 919 13.73 -3.27 -22.37
C VAL A 919 13.88 -2.11 -23.35
N TYR A 920 13.03 -2.05 -24.42
CA TYR A 920 13.11 -1.01 -25.44
C TYR A 920 12.98 0.41 -24.86
N SER A 921 12.00 0.62 -24.02
CA SER A 921 11.72 1.95 -23.44
C SER A 921 12.86 2.42 -22.55
N ASP A 922 13.44 1.51 -21.76
CA ASP A 922 14.55 1.81 -20.87
C ASP A 922 15.81 2.11 -21.68
N ALA A 923 16.16 1.27 -22.67
CA ALA A 923 17.30 1.52 -23.56
C ALA A 923 17.16 2.83 -24.35
N ARG A 924 15.95 3.19 -24.78
CA ARG A 924 15.70 4.49 -25.42
C ARG A 924 15.91 5.65 -24.44
N MET A 925 15.42 5.53 -23.22
CA MET A 925 15.57 6.55 -22.18
C MET A 925 17.06 6.78 -21.86
N ASP A 926 17.83 5.72 -21.66
CA ASP A 926 19.24 5.82 -21.36
C ASP A 926 20.04 6.45 -22.51
N LEU A 927 19.68 6.12 -23.76
CA LEU A 927 20.29 6.76 -24.92
C LEU A 927 19.97 8.26 -25.00
N MET A 928 18.75 8.67 -24.61
CA MET A 928 18.37 10.08 -24.50
C MET A 928 19.13 10.78 -23.38
N LEU A 929 19.27 10.16 -22.21
CA LEU A 929 20.05 10.69 -21.08
C LEU A 929 21.54 10.83 -21.45
N TYR A 930 22.09 9.85 -22.15
CA TYR A 930 23.46 9.90 -22.64
C TYR A 930 23.68 11.09 -23.61
N ASN A 931 22.76 11.27 -24.56
CA ASN A 931 22.83 12.40 -25.50
C ASN A 931 22.70 13.74 -24.77
N LEU A 932 21.83 13.84 -23.79
CA LEU A 932 21.64 15.05 -22.99
C LEU A 932 22.93 15.37 -22.21
N LEU A 933 23.54 14.39 -21.55
CA LEU A 933 24.80 14.56 -20.84
C LEU A 933 25.93 14.96 -21.81
N LEU A 934 25.97 14.31 -22.98
CA LEU A 934 26.93 14.64 -24.01
C LEU A 934 26.86 16.10 -24.46
N SER A 935 25.64 16.64 -24.63
CA SER A 935 25.43 18.06 -24.98
C SER A 935 25.95 19.04 -23.92
N TYR A 936 25.92 18.67 -22.66
CA TYR A 936 26.40 19.51 -21.57
C TYR A 936 27.96 19.48 -21.46
N VAL A 937 28.57 18.36 -21.82
CA VAL A 937 29.99 18.17 -21.79
C VAL A 937 30.66 18.82 -23.02
N GLU A 938 29.95 18.96 -24.14
CA GLU A 938 30.48 19.47 -25.43
C GLU A 938 31.24 20.81 -25.27
N THR A 939 30.63 21.74 -24.53
CA THR A 939 31.22 23.08 -24.34
C THR A 939 32.18 23.13 -23.18
N ASN A 940 32.03 22.29 -22.16
CA ASN A 940 32.72 22.39 -20.87
C ASN A 940 33.97 21.52 -20.78
N ASN A 941 33.99 20.36 -21.46
CA ASN A 941 35.09 19.42 -21.49
C ASN A 941 35.21 18.75 -22.88
N PRO A 942 35.84 19.43 -23.87
CA PRO A 942 35.94 18.93 -25.25
C PRO A 942 36.64 17.56 -25.39
N ASP A 943 37.59 17.25 -24.50
CA ASP A 943 38.29 15.96 -24.54
C ASP A 943 37.35 14.81 -24.14
N LEU A 944 36.61 14.98 -23.06
CA LEU A 944 35.59 14.02 -22.62
C LEU A 944 34.45 13.90 -23.66
N PHE A 945 34.05 15.02 -24.26
CA PHE A 945 33.07 15.01 -25.34
C PHE A 945 33.53 14.17 -26.54
N ALA A 946 34.75 14.38 -27.02
CA ALA A 946 35.30 13.64 -28.16
C ALA A 946 35.34 12.13 -27.88
N GLU A 947 35.80 11.74 -26.68
CA GLU A 947 35.82 10.35 -26.22
C GLU A 947 34.40 9.74 -26.22
N LYS A 948 33.43 10.39 -25.59
CA LYS A 948 32.09 9.87 -25.37
C LYS A 948 31.20 9.96 -26.60
N LYS A 949 31.45 10.89 -27.53
CA LYS A 949 30.74 11.00 -28.80
C LYS A 949 30.95 9.78 -29.68
N GLU A 950 32.20 9.27 -29.80
CA GLU A 950 32.48 8.06 -30.55
C GLU A 950 31.71 6.85 -29.99
N TYR A 951 31.62 6.77 -28.65
CA TYR A 951 30.81 5.73 -27.99
C TYR A 951 29.33 5.90 -28.28
N TYR A 952 28.79 7.12 -28.20
CA TYR A 952 27.40 7.42 -28.50
C TYR A 952 26.98 7.00 -29.91
N GLU A 953 27.86 7.28 -30.92
CA GLU A 953 27.60 6.89 -32.30
C GLU A 953 27.53 5.35 -32.46
N LYS A 954 28.41 4.62 -31.76
CA LYS A 954 28.39 3.16 -31.72
C LYS A 954 27.10 2.62 -31.03
N LEU A 955 26.74 3.18 -29.89
CA LEU A 955 25.53 2.78 -29.14
C LEU A 955 24.25 3.07 -29.93
N THR A 956 24.19 4.23 -30.61
CA THR A 956 23.06 4.60 -31.46
C THR A 956 22.94 3.68 -32.68
N GLY A 957 24.08 3.38 -33.33
CA GLY A 957 24.14 2.43 -34.47
C GLY A 957 23.64 1.03 -34.06
N ALA A 958 24.05 0.57 -32.89
CA ALA A 958 23.59 -0.70 -32.31
C ALA A 958 22.08 -0.64 -32.02
N PHE A 959 21.57 0.43 -31.40
CA PHE A 959 20.14 0.62 -31.12
C PHE A 959 19.29 0.53 -32.37
N VAL A 960 19.65 1.30 -33.42
CA VAL A 960 18.95 1.29 -34.72
C VAL A 960 18.96 -0.11 -35.35
N SER A 961 20.05 -0.83 -35.25
CA SER A 961 20.18 -2.21 -35.76
C SER A 961 19.28 -3.20 -35.01
N LEU A 962 19.19 -3.05 -33.69
CA LEU A 962 18.47 -3.97 -32.80
C LEU A 962 16.94 -3.74 -32.79
N TYR A 963 16.49 -2.50 -33.09
CA TYR A 963 15.08 -2.10 -33.07
C TYR A 963 14.55 -1.52 -34.42
N PRO A 964 14.81 -2.14 -35.58
CA PRO A 964 14.51 -1.57 -36.90
C PRO A 964 13.02 -1.37 -37.20
N PHE A 965 12.14 -2.12 -36.52
CA PHE A 965 10.70 -2.07 -36.74
C PHE A 965 9.98 -0.95 -36.00
N VAL A 966 10.54 -0.46 -34.92
CA VAL A 966 9.93 0.59 -34.10
C VAL A 966 10.23 1.96 -34.69
N ILE A 967 11.43 2.17 -35.18
CA ILE A 967 11.89 3.43 -35.82
C ILE A 967 11.15 3.73 -37.15
N ARG A 968 10.62 2.73 -37.84
CA ARG A 968 9.80 2.92 -39.04
C ARG A 968 8.34 3.32 -38.79
N LYS A 969 7.89 3.28 -37.53
CA LYS A 969 6.52 3.65 -37.14
C LYS A 969 6.42 5.02 -36.44
N GLU A 970 7.53 5.57 -35.97
CA GLU A 970 7.70 6.93 -35.48
C GLU A 970 8.18 7.86 -36.60
#